data_2ac3e370e6e62fbd40b4971041c67b44
#
_entry.id   2ac3e370e6e62fbd40b4971041c67b44
#
_cell.length_a   1.000
_cell.length_b   1.000
_cell.length_c   1.000
_cell.angle_alpha   90.00
_cell.angle_beta   90.00
_cell.angle_gamma   90.00
#
_symmetry.space_group_name_H-M   'P 1'
#
loop_
_entity.id
_entity.type
_entity.pdbx_description
1 polymer ?
#
loop_
_entity_poly.entity_id
_entity_poly.type
_entity_poly.pdbx_seq_one_letter_code
_entity_poly.pdbx_strand_id
1 'polypeptide(L)'
;MRASLAKKGAKRFLKSVREGKEILYTNTGPRDTGQSDFKNRFTLHDMARLVPLYNETGYFSVEVHGGARFHQDLLNNKINPFEEAETWAGRMPNALTQTLIRSTNVWGYRMYPRNVVRLAVRAFLPTIDVWRCFDFLNYVPNMAPIAEEVLAGGKIFEPAISFTESPECTDAYYLRVIREIATMCGGTGGIILCIKDMAGVGSPARIRRLVDGILQKHPGLIVQYHRHATDGLAIPAMAEAAAAGAKLFDVTDDAFSRFYGHVPVRPLTRYLRELGFPVRLDMARAGEASDAVRSFIRNYEKFESQYKGFSHDVTEHRMPGGAFPSSFEQAEKGGFLELMPDILKGMAFGNRIIKYFDVTPGSQITWTTWAGIVQRFHKEGGTLNVRKLFHVLERYFHSGERLEGLSQADENILIRLYAGATDDLKNLLLGRYGPLPFGWPKDWVYRSAFGEGWEERVKSERIESSPLARLAEDNLEKSRKSMEDELGRPPTDEEFFLYLMHPKAAVDFLKFRKDYGDTTVLPTSVWFRGLRRPGDLVSIPLSGKPHEIRLVSIGEGVGGVKHVVLSVDNIMHVFPVELPEAALARKAVRKADYAVKGDIGAPVTGTIWRIGTKDRLLKAGDRVKRGEEVMNIEVMKTENAVKSPIAGVIKEICVKVNEGVEEGQLLAVIAPDGE
;
A
#
# COMPACT_ATOMS: atom_id res chain seq x y z
N MET A 1 -15.19 -14.57 21.22
CA MET A 1 -15.47 -14.98 19.83
C MET A 1 -14.49 -16.00 19.29
N ARG A 2 -13.18 -15.83 19.48
CA ARG A 2 -12.15 -16.75 18.97
C ARG A 2 -12.35 -18.21 19.42
N ALA A 3 -12.62 -18.45 20.71
CA ALA A 3 -12.91 -19.80 21.21
C ALA A 3 -14.17 -20.41 20.56
N SER A 4 -15.19 -19.61 20.25
CA SER A 4 -16.39 -20.07 19.56
C SER A 4 -16.11 -20.44 18.11
N LEU A 5 -15.29 -19.63 17.41
CA LEU A 5 -14.83 -19.94 16.05
C LEU A 5 -14.03 -21.23 16.03
N ALA A 6 -13.05 -21.37 16.92
CA ALA A 6 -12.21 -22.58 17.00
C ALA A 6 -13.03 -23.85 17.30
N LYS A 7 -14.02 -23.75 18.21
CA LYS A 7 -14.87 -24.90 18.57
C LYS A 7 -15.88 -25.27 17.48
N LYS A 8 -16.50 -24.29 16.82
CA LYS A 8 -17.60 -24.53 15.86
C LYS A 8 -17.11 -24.71 14.41
N GLY A 9 -15.92 -24.19 14.09
CA GLY A 9 -15.45 -23.96 12.72
C GLY A 9 -16.20 -22.82 12.02
N ALA A 10 -15.58 -22.23 10.98
CA ALA A 10 -16.07 -21.02 10.31
C ALA A 10 -17.53 -21.11 9.86
N LYS A 11 -17.93 -22.20 9.20
CA LYS A 11 -19.28 -22.37 8.65
C LYS A 11 -20.39 -22.32 9.72
N ARG A 12 -20.22 -23.03 10.83
CA ARG A 12 -21.20 -23.04 11.93
C ARG A 12 -21.17 -21.73 12.73
N PHE A 13 -19.99 -21.15 12.89
CA PHE A 13 -19.84 -19.85 13.52
C PHE A 13 -20.58 -18.76 12.73
N LEU A 14 -20.34 -18.67 11.43
CA LEU A 14 -21.01 -17.68 10.56
C LEU A 14 -22.53 -17.92 10.46
N LYS A 15 -23.01 -19.18 10.55
CA LYS A 15 -24.43 -19.44 10.68
C LYS A 15 -25.02 -18.72 11.90
N SER A 16 -24.37 -18.78 13.05
CA SER A 16 -24.84 -18.08 14.27
C SER A 16 -24.77 -16.56 14.15
N VAL A 17 -23.80 -16.02 13.39
CA VAL A 17 -23.71 -14.58 13.08
C VAL A 17 -24.89 -14.14 12.19
N ARG A 18 -25.20 -14.93 11.16
CA ARG A 18 -26.30 -14.64 10.22
C ARG A 18 -27.66 -14.64 10.91
N GLU A 19 -27.91 -15.60 11.80
CA GLU A 19 -29.16 -15.74 12.55
C GLU A 19 -29.34 -14.65 13.61
N GLY A 20 -28.28 -14.05 14.09
CA GLY A 20 -28.33 -12.90 14.98
C GLY A 20 -29.00 -11.70 14.32
N LYS A 21 -29.65 -10.83 15.09
CA LYS A 21 -30.33 -9.63 14.56
C LYS A 21 -29.44 -8.39 14.54
N GLU A 22 -28.35 -8.39 15.29
CA GLU A 22 -27.52 -7.24 15.51
C GLU A 22 -26.64 -6.92 14.29
N ILE A 23 -26.43 -5.64 14.03
CA ILE A 23 -25.33 -5.12 13.21
C ILE A 23 -24.04 -5.23 13.99
N LEU A 24 -22.97 -5.63 13.31
CA LEU A 24 -21.65 -5.86 13.86
C LEU A 24 -20.63 -4.95 13.18
N TYR A 25 -19.51 -4.69 13.85
CA TYR A 25 -18.45 -3.84 13.34
C TYR A 25 -17.10 -4.53 13.28
N THR A 26 -16.34 -4.21 12.22
CA THR A 26 -14.90 -4.39 12.14
C THR A 26 -14.22 -3.06 12.42
N ASN A 27 -13.36 -2.99 13.44
CA ASN A 27 -12.55 -1.80 13.67
C ASN A 27 -11.29 -1.85 12.79
N THR A 28 -11.12 -0.83 11.97
CA THR A 28 -9.99 -0.70 11.02
C THR A 28 -8.94 0.30 11.48
N GLY A 29 -9.08 0.88 12.67
CA GLY A 29 -8.19 1.89 13.24
C GLY A 29 -6.72 1.54 13.15
N PRO A 30 -6.30 0.34 13.61
CA PRO A 30 -4.89 -0.04 13.61
C PRO A 30 -4.28 -0.21 12.22
N ARG A 31 -5.07 -0.60 11.22
CA ARG A 31 -4.57 -0.93 9.87
C ARG A 31 -5.04 0.04 8.78
N ASP A 32 -6.32 -0.01 8.34
CA ASP A 32 -6.75 0.73 7.15
C ASP A 32 -6.88 2.23 7.41
N THR A 33 -7.47 2.62 8.54
CA THR A 33 -7.47 4.03 8.96
C THR A 33 -6.06 4.52 9.25
N GLY A 34 -5.24 3.70 9.91
CA GLY A 34 -3.81 3.99 10.11
C GLY A 34 -3.05 4.19 8.80
N GLN A 35 -3.39 3.42 7.76
CA GLN A 35 -2.82 3.60 6.43
C GLN A 35 -3.31 4.88 5.76
N SER A 36 -4.60 5.16 5.81
CA SER A 36 -5.26 6.22 5.06
C SER A 36 -5.01 7.60 5.64
N ASP A 37 -4.98 7.72 6.95
CA ASP A 37 -4.88 9.03 7.62
C ASP A 37 -3.51 9.27 8.26
N PHE A 38 -2.71 8.20 8.57
CA PHE A 38 -1.46 8.27 9.34
C PHE A 38 -0.27 7.52 8.70
N LYS A 39 -0.36 7.15 7.42
CA LYS A 39 0.72 6.51 6.64
C LYS A 39 1.29 5.24 7.27
N ASN A 40 0.47 4.48 8.03
CA ASN A 40 0.89 3.29 8.80
C ASN A 40 2.03 3.56 9.81
N ARG A 41 2.05 4.72 10.46
CA ARG A 41 3.15 5.08 11.36
C ARG A 41 2.90 4.77 12.84
N PHE A 42 1.82 4.05 13.16
CA PHE A 42 1.50 3.67 14.53
C PHE A 42 2.53 2.69 15.09
N THR A 43 3.04 3.01 16.29
CA THR A 43 3.96 2.15 17.04
C THR A 43 3.21 1.01 17.74
N LEU A 44 3.90 -0.10 17.97
CA LEU A 44 3.33 -1.21 18.73
C LEU A 44 3.03 -0.79 20.18
N HIS A 45 3.82 0.10 20.77
CA HIS A 45 3.61 0.66 22.11
C HIS A 45 2.20 1.25 22.27
N ASP A 46 1.76 2.10 21.33
CA ASP A 46 0.42 2.71 21.42
C ASP A 46 -0.68 1.73 21.00
N MET A 47 -0.44 0.90 20.00
CA MET A 47 -1.43 -0.10 19.56
C MET A 47 -1.71 -1.15 20.66
N ALA A 48 -0.70 -1.62 21.37
CA ALA A 48 -0.86 -2.57 22.45
C ALA A 48 -1.74 -2.07 23.62
N ARG A 49 -1.84 -0.74 23.79
CA ARG A 49 -2.74 -0.11 24.80
C ARG A 49 -4.21 -0.21 24.39
N LEU A 50 -4.51 -0.33 23.10
CA LEU A 50 -5.88 -0.45 22.59
C LEU A 50 -6.41 -1.88 22.67
N VAL A 51 -5.54 -2.89 22.67
CA VAL A 51 -5.93 -4.31 22.65
C VAL A 51 -6.98 -4.67 23.71
N PRO A 52 -6.76 -4.38 25.03
CA PRO A 52 -7.74 -4.70 26.06
C PRO A 52 -9.05 -3.95 25.90
N LEU A 53 -9.01 -2.69 25.45
CA LEU A 53 -10.20 -1.88 25.22
C LEU A 53 -11.03 -2.43 24.07
N TYR A 54 -10.41 -2.75 22.94
CA TYR A 54 -11.10 -3.34 21.79
C TYR A 54 -11.66 -4.73 22.08
N ASN A 55 -10.99 -5.50 22.93
CA ASN A 55 -11.50 -6.78 23.38
C ASN A 55 -12.86 -6.71 24.09
N GLU A 56 -13.14 -5.58 24.76
CA GLU A 56 -14.35 -5.37 25.53
C GLU A 56 -15.43 -4.52 24.84
N THR A 57 -15.08 -3.86 23.73
CA THR A 57 -15.99 -2.95 23.01
C THR A 57 -17.13 -3.66 22.29
N GLY A 58 -17.00 -4.96 22.00
CA GLY A 58 -18.03 -5.74 21.30
C GLY A 58 -17.82 -5.81 19.78
N TYR A 59 -16.66 -5.42 19.27
CA TYR A 59 -16.32 -5.60 17.86
C TYR A 59 -16.41 -7.06 17.43
N PHE A 60 -16.84 -7.28 16.18
CA PHE A 60 -16.76 -8.59 15.53
C PHE A 60 -15.30 -8.94 15.25
N SER A 61 -14.58 -8.03 14.64
CA SER A 61 -13.16 -8.17 14.36
C SER A 61 -12.44 -6.83 14.48
N VAL A 62 -11.12 -6.91 14.60
CA VAL A 62 -10.21 -5.77 14.50
C VAL A 62 -9.23 -6.08 13.38
N GLU A 63 -9.11 -5.18 12.40
CA GLU A 63 -8.17 -5.31 11.30
C GLU A 63 -6.79 -4.84 11.79
N VAL A 64 -5.95 -5.79 12.17
CA VAL A 64 -4.69 -5.57 12.88
C VAL A 64 -3.46 -5.64 11.98
N HIS A 65 -3.62 -6.24 10.80
CA HIS A 65 -2.50 -6.60 9.93
C HIS A 65 -2.87 -6.45 8.46
N GLY A 66 -1.86 -6.40 7.58
CA GLY A 66 -2.06 -6.46 6.13
C GLY A 66 -1.90 -5.13 5.40
N GLY A 67 -2.21 -5.14 4.11
CA GLY A 67 -2.04 -3.97 3.26
C GLY A 67 -0.59 -3.50 3.18
N ALA A 68 -0.37 -2.18 3.25
CA ALA A 68 0.97 -1.60 3.27
C ALA A 68 1.60 -1.61 4.68
N ARG A 69 0.81 -1.88 5.74
CA ARG A 69 1.33 -1.90 7.11
C ARG A 69 2.47 -2.90 7.26
N PHE A 70 2.33 -4.12 6.73
CA PHE A 70 3.38 -5.14 6.75
C PHE A 70 4.75 -4.60 6.31
N HIS A 71 4.80 -3.89 5.18
CA HIS A 71 6.03 -3.29 4.68
C HIS A 71 6.50 -2.11 5.55
N GLN A 72 5.57 -1.25 5.99
CA GLN A 72 5.88 -0.08 6.80
C GLN A 72 6.40 -0.45 8.20
N ASP A 73 5.95 -1.56 8.75
CA ASP A 73 6.43 -2.05 10.03
C ASP A 73 7.91 -2.42 9.97
N LEU A 74 8.35 -3.11 8.92
CA LEU A 74 9.76 -3.39 8.70
C LEU A 74 10.58 -2.13 8.38
N LEU A 75 10.06 -1.30 7.47
CA LEU A 75 10.80 -0.18 6.90
C LEU A 75 10.96 0.98 7.89
N ASN A 76 9.88 1.41 8.51
CA ASN A 76 9.82 2.65 9.27
C ASN A 76 9.54 2.45 10.77
N ASN A 77 8.67 1.51 11.14
CA ASN A 77 8.24 1.35 12.53
C ASN A 77 9.16 0.42 13.32
N LYS A 78 9.97 -0.38 12.63
CA LYS A 78 10.88 -1.40 13.20
C LYS A 78 10.13 -2.41 14.08
N ILE A 79 8.94 -2.80 13.62
CA ILE A 79 8.07 -3.79 14.25
C ILE A 79 8.19 -5.10 13.45
N ASN A 80 8.28 -6.23 14.16
CA ASN A 80 8.12 -7.54 13.56
C ASN A 80 6.61 -7.82 13.37
N PRO A 81 6.12 -8.04 12.11
CA PRO A 81 4.71 -8.30 11.86
C PRO A 81 4.16 -9.54 12.57
N PHE A 82 4.98 -10.54 12.86
CA PHE A 82 4.59 -11.72 13.65
C PHE A 82 4.33 -11.35 15.10
N GLU A 83 5.27 -10.65 15.75
CA GLU A 83 5.13 -10.19 17.15
C GLU A 83 3.91 -9.27 17.31
N GLU A 84 3.62 -8.43 16.32
CA GLU A 84 2.42 -7.60 16.33
C GLU A 84 1.15 -8.45 16.27
N ALA A 85 1.06 -9.38 15.31
CA ALA A 85 -0.09 -10.27 15.17
C ALA A 85 -0.32 -11.13 16.42
N GLU A 86 0.74 -11.62 17.06
CA GLU A 86 0.69 -12.36 18.31
C GLU A 86 0.20 -11.50 19.48
N THR A 87 0.66 -10.24 19.56
CA THR A 87 0.21 -9.29 20.59
C THR A 87 -1.29 -9.09 20.54
N TRP A 88 -1.86 -8.91 19.34
CA TRP A 88 -3.30 -8.78 19.13
C TRP A 88 -4.02 -10.10 19.46
N ALA A 89 -3.56 -11.21 18.89
CA ALA A 89 -4.21 -12.51 19.02
C ALA A 89 -4.21 -13.03 20.45
N GLY A 90 -3.10 -12.88 21.18
CA GLY A 90 -2.94 -13.39 22.54
C GLY A 90 -3.76 -12.65 23.59
N ARG A 91 -4.11 -11.38 23.33
CA ARG A 91 -4.76 -10.50 24.31
C ARG A 91 -6.18 -10.08 23.94
N MET A 92 -6.73 -10.60 22.82
CA MET A 92 -8.06 -10.23 22.32
C MET A 92 -8.96 -11.45 22.05
N PRO A 93 -9.37 -12.21 23.08
CA PRO A 93 -10.21 -13.42 22.92
C PRO A 93 -11.67 -13.13 22.49
N ASN A 94 -12.19 -11.92 22.76
CA ASN A 94 -13.60 -11.58 22.55
C ASN A 94 -13.89 -10.95 21.18
N ALA A 95 -12.87 -10.49 20.45
CA ALA A 95 -12.97 -10.07 19.07
C ALA A 95 -12.05 -10.92 18.19
N LEU A 96 -12.34 -11.00 16.89
CA LEU A 96 -11.52 -11.72 15.93
C LEU A 96 -10.40 -10.81 15.42
N THR A 97 -9.24 -11.38 15.14
CA THR A 97 -8.17 -10.68 14.42
C THR A 97 -8.39 -10.79 12.92
N GLN A 98 -8.20 -9.69 12.22
CA GLN A 98 -8.43 -9.62 10.77
C GLN A 98 -7.19 -9.11 10.04
N THR A 99 -6.96 -9.65 8.84
CA THR A 99 -5.97 -9.15 7.88
C THR A 99 -6.62 -8.77 6.56
N LEU A 100 -5.96 -7.85 5.83
CA LEU A 100 -6.22 -7.61 4.41
C LEU A 100 -5.07 -8.18 3.57
N ILE A 101 -5.42 -9.04 2.60
CA ILE A 101 -4.49 -9.63 1.64
C ILE A 101 -4.91 -9.28 0.20
N ARG A 102 -3.95 -8.93 -0.65
CA ARG A 102 -4.21 -8.52 -2.04
C ARG A 102 -4.02 -9.70 -3.00
N SER A 103 -4.92 -10.65 -2.96
CA SER A 103 -4.83 -11.87 -3.79
C SER A 103 -3.37 -12.35 -3.96
N THR A 104 -2.92 -12.62 -5.16
CA THR A 104 -1.54 -13.06 -5.46
C THR A 104 -0.44 -12.03 -5.18
N ASN A 105 -0.79 -10.76 -4.95
CA ASN A 105 0.16 -9.75 -4.50
C ASN A 105 0.45 -9.81 -2.99
N VAL A 106 -0.30 -10.62 -2.24
CA VAL A 106 -0.16 -10.82 -0.79
C VAL A 106 -0.11 -9.46 -0.07
N TRP A 107 1.00 -9.11 0.58
CA TRP A 107 1.25 -7.80 1.20
C TRP A 107 2.31 -6.98 0.44
N GLY A 108 2.72 -7.49 -0.74
CA GLY A 108 3.65 -6.81 -1.65
C GLY A 108 2.93 -6.05 -2.77
N TYR A 109 3.71 -5.70 -3.79
CA TYR A 109 3.25 -4.91 -4.94
C TYR A 109 3.37 -5.65 -6.26
N ARG A 110 4.05 -6.81 -6.26
CA ARG A 110 4.17 -7.73 -7.40
C ARG A 110 3.33 -8.99 -7.18
N MET A 111 3.08 -9.74 -8.22
CA MET A 111 2.51 -11.07 -8.09
C MET A 111 3.56 -12.04 -7.52
N TYR A 112 3.12 -12.86 -6.57
CA TYR A 112 3.93 -13.95 -6.02
C TYR A 112 3.49 -15.30 -6.56
N PRO A 113 4.42 -16.26 -6.73
CA PRO A 113 4.09 -17.63 -7.10
C PRO A 113 3.17 -18.31 -6.08
N ARG A 114 2.45 -19.35 -6.53
CA ARG A 114 1.46 -20.05 -5.71
C ARG A 114 2.02 -20.57 -4.39
N ASN A 115 3.24 -21.14 -4.39
CA ASN A 115 3.88 -21.65 -3.18
C ASN A 115 4.18 -20.54 -2.16
N VAL A 116 4.60 -19.35 -2.59
CA VAL A 116 4.83 -18.18 -1.72
C VAL A 116 3.51 -17.66 -1.15
N VAL A 117 2.45 -17.56 -1.99
CA VAL A 117 1.11 -17.14 -1.55
C VAL A 117 0.57 -18.07 -0.45
N ARG A 118 0.69 -19.40 -0.65
CA ARG A 118 0.28 -20.40 0.35
C ARG A 118 1.09 -20.29 1.63
N LEU A 119 2.41 -20.11 1.51
CA LEU A 119 3.28 -19.90 2.68
C LEU A 119 2.85 -18.67 3.49
N ALA A 120 2.51 -17.58 2.82
CA ALA A 120 2.04 -16.36 3.47
C ALA A 120 0.78 -16.58 4.32
N VAL A 121 -0.20 -17.33 3.78
CA VAL A 121 -1.39 -17.67 4.55
C VAL A 121 -1.03 -18.55 5.75
N ARG A 122 -0.29 -19.62 5.53
CA ARG A 122 0.08 -20.59 6.60
C ARG A 122 0.83 -19.94 7.73
N ALA A 123 1.73 -18.99 7.43
CA ALA A 123 2.54 -18.28 8.42
C ALA A 123 1.69 -17.51 9.46
N PHE A 124 0.54 -16.97 9.06
CA PHE A 124 -0.32 -16.16 9.93
C PHE A 124 -1.64 -16.84 10.33
N LEU A 125 -1.92 -18.08 9.88
CA LEU A 125 -3.12 -18.81 10.30
C LEU A 125 -3.28 -18.93 11.83
N PRO A 126 -2.22 -19.09 12.64
CA PRO A 126 -2.36 -19.18 14.10
C PRO A 126 -2.90 -17.89 14.74
N THR A 127 -2.56 -16.74 14.19
CA THR A 127 -2.84 -15.43 14.78
C THR A 127 -4.00 -14.69 14.13
N ILE A 128 -4.33 -14.98 12.87
CA ILE A 128 -5.38 -14.31 12.11
C ILE A 128 -6.62 -15.21 11.95
N ASP A 129 -7.79 -14.66 12.28
CA ASP A 129 -9.07 -15.34 12.25
C ASP A 129 -9.91 -15.03 11.00
N VAL A 130 -9.85 -13.78 10.50
CA VAL A 130 -10.61 -13.30 9.32
C VAL A 130 -9.65 -12.84 8.24
N TRP A 131 -9.80 -13.39 7.05
CA TRP A 131 -8.92 -13.15 5.91
C TRP A 131 -9.67 -12.42 4.81
N ARG A 132 -9.64 -11.07 4.84
CA ARG A 132 -10.17 -10.25 3.76
C ARG A 132 -9.23 -10.31 2.57
N CYS A 133 -9.74 -10.80 1.45
CA CYS A 133 -8.97 -10.96 0.22
C CYS A 133 -9.67 -10.27 -0.94
N PHE A 134 -8.97 -9.36 -1.63
CA PHE A 134 -9.45 -8.77 -2.87
C PHE A 134 -8.46 -8.95 -4.01
N ASP A 135 -8.97 -8.95 -5.23
CA ASP A 135 -8.19 -8.79 -6.45
C ASP A 135 -8.52 -7.44 -7.09
N PHE A 136 -7.50 -6.69 -7.51
CA PHE A 136 -7.72 -5.33 -8.02
C PHE A 136 -8.37 -5.29 -9.41
N LEU A 137 -8.42 -6.43 -10.12
CA LEU A 137 -9.16 -6.61 -11.36
C LEU A 137 -10.48 -7.36 -11.16
N ASN A 138 -10.83 -7.72 -9.92
CA ASN A 138 -11.90 -8.65 -9.60
C ASN A 138 -11.75 -10.02 -10.31
N TYR A 139 -10.50 -10.42 -10.61
CA TYR A 139 -10.20 -11.69 -11.26
C TYR A 139 -10.16 -12.80 -10.20
N VAL A 140 -11.31 -13.46 -10.02
CA VAL A 140 -11.55 -14.45 -8.96
C VAL A 140 -10.50 -15.55 -8.86
N PRO A 141 -9.96 -16.13 -9.98
CA PRO A 141 -8.95 -17.17 -9.89
C PRO A 141 -7.67 -16.79 -9.14
N ASN A 142 -7.32 -15.50 -9.07
CA ASN A 142 -6.16 -15.04 -8.29
C ASN A 142 -6.37 -15.19 -6.77
N MET A 143 -7.61 -15.23 -6.28
CA MET A 143 -7.93 -15.40 -4.85
C MET A 143 -7.92 -16.88 -4.42
N ALA A 144 -7.97 -17.83 -5.36
CA ALA A 144 -8.14 -19.24 -5.06
C ALA A 144 -7.07 -19.83 -4.11
N PRO A 145 -5.76 -19.57 -4.27
CA PRO A 145 -4.76 -20.13 -3.35
C PRO A 145 -4.93 -19.68 -1.91
N ILE A 146 -5.43 -18.44 -1.68
CA ILE A 146 -5.70 -17.92 -0.36
C ILE A 146 -6.96 -18.58 0.22
N ALA A 147 -8.04 -18.64 -0.57
CA ALA A 147 -9.29 -19.27 -0.17
C ALA A 147 -9.08 -20.74 0.25
N GLU A 148 -8.32 -21.50 -0.53
CA GLU A 148 -7.96 -22.89 -0.25
C GLU A 148 -7.31 -23.05 1.13
N GLU A 149 -6.26 -22.27 1.41
CA GLU A 149 -5.50 -22.39 2.66
C GLU A 149 -6.30 -21.87 3.88
N VAL A 150 -7.01 -20.75 3.74
CA VAL A 150 -7.82 -20.17 4.82
C VAL A 150 -8.97 -21.11 5.22
N LEU A 151 -9.71 -21.62 4.24
CA LEU A 151 -10.85 -22.52 4.48
C LEU A 151 -10.38 -23.87 5.03
N ALA A 152 -9.28 -24.42 4.51
CA ALA A 152 -8.66 -25.65 5.04
C ALA A 152 -8.17 -25.45 6.48
N GLY A 153 -7.66 -24.25 6.82
CA GLY A 153 -7.25 -23.87 8.18
C GLY A 153 -8.41 -23.59 9.14
N GLY A 154 -9.68 -23.77 8.71
CA GLY A 154 -10.87 -23.54 9.53
C GLY A 154 -11.12 -22.06 9.90
N LYS A 155 -10.46 -21.13 9.21
CA LYS A 155 -10.58 -19.70 9.41
C LYS A 155 -11.67 -19.10 8.52
N ILE A 156 -12.04 -17.84 8.76
CA ILE A 156 -13.06 -17.14 7.98
C ILE A 156 -12.40 -16.52 6.75
N PHE A 157 -12.83 -16.95 5.56
CA PHE A 157 -12.47 -16.27 4.33
C PHE A 157 -13.48 -15.18 4.02
N GLU A 158 -12.98 -13.96 3.79
CA GLU A 158 -13.77 -12.77 3.45
C GLU A 158 -13.35 -12.25 2.08
N PRO A 159 -13.86 -12.87 0.97
CA PRO A 159 -13.63 -12.34 -0.35
C PRO A 159 -14.28 -10.96 -0.50
N ALA A 160 -13.55 -10.05 -1.13
CA ALA A 160 -14.02 -8.70 -1.36
C ALA A 160 -14.12 -8.41 -2.86
N ILE A 161 -15.23 -7.84 -3.29
CA ILE A 161 -15.34 -7.23 -4.61
C ILE A 161 -14.76 -5.81 -4.54
N SER A 162 -13.83 -5.50 -5.43
CA SER A 162 -13.36 -4.14 -5.66
C SER A 162 -14.50 -3.34 -6.27
N PHE A 163 -15.04 -2.39 -5.51
CA PHE A 163 -16.20 -1.60 -5.92
C PHE A 163 -15.77 -0.21 -6.42
N THR A 164 -16.39 0.24 -7.50
CA THR A 164 -16.34 1.62 -7.98
C THR A 164 -17.61 1.96 -8.76
N GLU A 165 -17.82 3.24 -9.02
CA GLU A 165 -18.88 3.76 -9.88
C GLU A 165 -18.34 4.02 -11.28
N SER A 166 -18.83 3.30 -12.27
CA SER A 166 -18.59 3.55 -13.70
C SER A 166 -19.71 2.94 -14.54
N PRO A 167 -19.87 3.34 -15.81
CA PRO A 167 -20.87 2.75 -16.69
C PRO A 167 -20.72 1.23 -16.85
N GLU A 168 -19.51 0.71 -16.78
CA GLU A 168 -19.21 -0.72 -16.90
C GLU A 168 -19.49 -1.50 -15.60
N CYS A 169 -19.41 -0.83 -14.45
CA CYS A 169 -19.57 -1.44 -13.12
C CYS A 169 -21.05 -1.58 -12.73
N THR A 170 -21.80 -2.32 -13.54
CA THR A 170 -23.24 -2.56 -13.33
C THR A 170 -23.51 -3.55 -12.17
N ASP A 171 -24.74 -3.58 -11.65
CA ASP A 171 -25.15 -4.59 -10.66
C ASP A 171 -24.97 -6.00 -11.24
N ALA A 172 -25.28 -6.20 -12.53
CA ALA A 172 -25.12 -7.47 -13.20
C ALA A 172 -23.65 -7.94 -13.24
N TYR A 173 -22.71 -7.00 -13.42
CA TYR A 173 -21.28 -7.28 -13.35
C TYR A 173 -20.91 -7.80 -11.94
N TYR A 174 -21.26 -7.07 -10.89
CA TYR A 174 -20.91 -7.46 -9.52
C TYR A 174 -21.57 -8.78 -9.11
N LEU A 175 -22.84 -9.01 -9.47
CA LEU A 175 -23.54 -10.26 -9.19
C LEU A 175 -22.90 -11.47 -9.93
N ARG A 176 -22.31 -11.26 -11.11
CA ARG A 176 -21.52 -12.29 -11.80
C ARG A 176 -20.25 -12.62 -11.03
N VAL A 177 -19.47 -11.61 -10.63
CA VAL A 177 -18.23 -11.82 -9.85
C VAL A 177 -18.54 -12.53 -8.53
N ILE A 178 -19.61 -12.16 -7.83
CA ILE A 178 -20.02 -12.79 -6.58
C ILE A 178 -20.40 -14.26 -6.78
N ARG A 179 -21.04 -14.60 -7.89
CA ARG A 179 -21.35 -15.99 -8.25
C ARG A 179 -20.06 -16.80 -8.48
N GLU A 180 -19.07 -16.22 -9.16
CA GLU A 180 -17.76 -16.85 -9.37
C GLU A 180 -17.06 -17.09 -8.03
N ILE A 181 -17.07 -16.10 -7.11
CA ILE A 181 -16.56 -16.22 -5.74
C ILE A 181 -17.29 -17.34 -4.98
N ALA A 182 -18.62 -17.37 -5.02
CA ALA A 182 -19.40 -18.41 -4.36
C ALA A 182 -19.07 -19.82 -4.91
N THR A 183 -18.87 -19.94 -6.21
CA THR A 183 -18.46 -21.21 -6.86
C THR A 183 -17.06 -21.62 -6.39
N MET A 184 -16.10 -20.71 -6.40
CA MET A 184 -14.72 -20.95 -5.94
C MET A 184 -14.67 -21.43 -4.47
N CYS A 185 -15.53 -20.86 -3.62
CA CYS A 185 -15.59 -21.20 -2.19
C CYS A 185 -16.48 -22.40 -1.85
N GLY A 186 -17.05 -23.09 -2.84
CA GLY A 186 -17.97 -24.21 -2.61
C GLY A 186 -19.28 -23.80 -1.92
N GLY A 187 -19.74 -22.58 -2.13
CA GLY A 187 -20.96 -22.00 -1.59
C GLY A 187 -20.75 -20.77 -0.69
N THR A 188 -21.83 -20.16 -0.26
CA THR A 188 -21.83 -18.88 0.50
C THR A 188 -21.82 -19.06 2.03
N GLY A 189 -22.06 -20.26 2.53
CA GLY A 189 -22.28 -20.48 3.97
C GLY A 189 -21.06 -20.34 4.88
N GLY A 190 -19.84 -20.38 4.32
CA GLY A 190 -18.57 -20.32 5.04
C GLY A 190 -17.78 -19.04 4.84
N ILE A 191 -18.35 -18.03 4.18
CA ILE A 191 -17.68 -16.79 3.82
C ILE A 191 -18.48 -15.56 4.26
N ILE A 192 -17.78 -14.42 4.35
CA ILE A 192 -18.35 -13.07 4.45
C ILE A 192 -18.01 -12.39 3.13
N LEU A 193 -18.98 -11.82 2.45
CA LEU A 193 -18.72 -11.01 1.25
C LEU A 193 -18.49 -9.55 1.64
N CYS A 194 -17.34 -9.00 1.29
CA CYS A 194 -17.06 -7.58 1.48
C CYS A 194 -17.32 -6.80 0.18
N ILE A 195 -18.15 -5.77 0.24
CA ILE A 195 -18.20 -4.72 -0.79
C ILE A 195 -17.13 -3.70 -0.40
N LYS A 196 -16.06 -3.64 -1.20
CA LYS A 196 -14.87 -2.83 -0.88
C LYS A 196 -14.83 -1.54 -1.70
N ASP A 197 -15.41 -0.48 -1.15
CA ASP A 197 -15.47 0.87 -1.71
C ASP A 197 -14.29 1.72 -1.17
N MET A 198 -13.12 1.49 -1.74
CA MET A 198 -11.86 2.11 -1.28
C MET A 198 -11.72 3.58 -1.62
N ALA A 199 -12.44 4.06 -2.63
CA ALA A 199 -12.47 5.47 -2.98
C ALA A 199 -13.59 6.23 -2.23
N GLY A 200 -14.57 5.51 -1.68
CA GLY A 200 -15.71 6.09 -1.00
C GLY A 200 -16.69 6.75 -1.96
N VAL A 201 -16.95 6.11 -3.12
CA VAL A 201 -17.78 6.69 -4.21
C VAL A 201 -19.18 6.11 -4.31
N GLY A 202 -19.47 5.01 -3.63
CA GLY A 202 -20.77 4.36 -3.67
C GLY A 202 -21.88 5.26 -3.10
N SER A 203 -22.77 5.76 -3.95
CA SER A 203 -23.89 6.56 -3.48
C SER A 203 -24.85 5.71 -2.61
N PRO A 204 -25.54 6.31 -1.62
CA PRO A 204 -26.44 5.58 -0.73
C PRO A 204 -27.48 4.72 -1.47
N ALA A 205 -28.12 5.28 -2.48
CA ALA A 205 -29.12 4.57 -3.28
C ALA A 205 -28.50 3.42 -4.11
N ARG A 206 -27.28 3.61 -4.62
CA ARG A 206 -26.56 2.59 -5.38
C ARG A 206 -26.20 1.39 -4.51
N ILE A 207 -25.66 1.67 -3.32
CA ILE A 207 -25.28 0.62 -2.38
C ILE A 207 -26.50 -0.16 -1.89
N ARG A 208 -27.60 0.50 -1.59
CA ARG A 208 -28.85 -0.17 -1.24
C ARG A 208 -29.26 -1.17 -2.32
N ARG A 209 -29.37 -0.75 -3.59
CA ARG A 209 -29.74 -1.63 -4.71
C ARG A 209 -28.79 -2.82 -4.86
N LEU A 210 -27.48 -2.58 -4.73
CA LEU A 210 -26.48 -3.64 -4.86
C LEU A 210 -26.64 -4.68 -3.74
N VAL A 211 -26.77 -4.25 -2.48
CA VAL A 211 -26.96 -5.14 -1.32
C VAL A 211 -28.28 -5.92 -1.46
N ASP A 212 -29.37 -5.27 -1.82
CA ASP A 212 -30.66 -5.91 -2.10
C ASP A 212 -30.50 -7.00 -3.17
N GLY A 213 -29.85 -6.67 -4.29
CA GLY A 213 -29.63 -7.63 -5.39
C GLY A 213 -28.74 -8.81 -4.98
N ILE A 214 -27.73 -8.58 -4.15
CA ILE A 214 -26.86 -9.64 -3.60
C ILE A 214 -27.68 -10.60 -2.73
N LEU A 215 -28.45 -10.08 -1.78
CA LEU A 215 -29.19 -10.89 -0.82
C LEU A 215 -30.40 -11.59 -1.46
N GLN A 216 -31.01 -11.01 -2.50
CA GLN A 216 -32.01 -11.71 -3.31
C GLN A 216 -31.44 -12.94 -4.03
N LYS A 217 -30.23 -12.85 -4.57
CA LYS A 217 -29.57 -13.96 -5.26
C LYS A 217 -28.89 -14.95 -4.31
N HIS A 218 -28.42 -14.48 -3.18
CA HIS A 218 -27.63 -15.22 -2.20
C HIS A 218 -28.15 -14.95 -0.77
N PRO A 219 -29.37 -15.39 -0.40
CA PRO A 219 -30.00 -15.04 0.88
C PRO A 219 -29.24 -15.56 2.12
N GLY A 220 -28.33 -16.49 1.89
CA GLY A 220 -27.46 -17.04 2.94
C GLY A 220 -26.13 -16.31 3.15
N LEU A 221 -25.87 -15.27 2.38
CA LEU A 221 -24.61 -14.56 2.43
C LEU A 221 -24.61 -13.48 3.55
N ILE A 222 -23.51 -13.36 4.26
CA ILE A 222 -23.27 -12.22 5.14
C ILE A 222 -22.56 -11.15 4.31
N VAL A 223 -23.17 -9.96 4.23
CA VAL A 223 -22.57 -8.82 3.50
C VAL A 223 -21.93 -7.89 4.50
N GLN A 224 -20.66 -7.56 4.26
CA GLN A 224 -19.91 -6.51 4.92
C GLN A 224 -19.70 -5.34 3.97
N TYR A 225 -19.90 -4.12 4.44
CA TYR A 225 -19.63 -2.91 3.67
C TYR A 225 -18.45 -2.15 4.24
N HIS A 226 -17.38 -2.13 3.45
CA HIS A 226 -16.16 -1.37 3.68
C HIS A 226 -16.22 -0.11 2.81
N ARG A 227 -16.17 1.06 3.43
CA ARG A 227 -16.25 2.32 2.72
C ARG A 227 -15.40 3.40 3.37
N HIS A 228 -14.60 4.09 2.55
CA HIS A 228 -13.89 5.28 2.97
C HIS A 228 -14.84 6.49 3.04
N ALA A 229 -14.49 7.48 3.88
CA ALA A 229 -15.35 8.64 4.14
C ALA A 229 -15.09 9.83 3.19
N THR A 230 -14.35 9.62 2.12
CA THR A 230 -13.72 10.63 1.26
C THR A 230 -14.71 11.66 0.68
N ASP A 231 -15.91 11.22 0.28
CA ASP A 231 -16.94 12.09 -0.31
C ASP A 231 -17.92 12.70 0.71
N GLY A 232 -17.82 12.32 2.00
CA GLY A 232 -18.70 12.76 3.06
C GLY A 232 -20.04 12.00 3.17
N LEU A 233 -20.34 11.04 2.29
CA LEU A 233 -21.60 10.30 2.27
C LEU A 233 -21.53 8.91 2.93
N ALA A 234 -20.47 8.62 3.68
CA ALA A 234 -20.24 7.28 4.21
C ALA A 234 -21.32 6.83 5.20
N ILE A 235 -21.72 7.66 6.16
CA ILE A 235 -22.77 7.30 7.15
C ILE A 235 -24.13 7.05 6.47
N PRO A 236 -24.66 7.93 5.59
CA PRO A 236 -25.87 7.64 4.83
C PRO A 236 -25.79 6.35 4.00
N ALA A 237 -24.67 6.11 3.32
CA ALA A 237 -24.50 4.89 2.52
C ALA A 237 -24.49 3.61 3.37
N MET A 238 -23.87 3.65 4.56
CA MET A 238 -23.91 2.53 5.51
C MET A 238 -25.31 2.29 6.07
N ALA A 239 -26.08 3.34 6.33
CA ALA A 239 -27.47 3.20 6.77
C ALA A 239 -28.35 2.55 5.70
N GLU A 240 -28.18 2.94 4.43
CA GLU A 240 -28.90 2.33 3.32
C GLU A 240 -28.46 0.88 3.07
N ALA A 241 -27.19 0.56 3.25
CA ALA A 241 -26.70 -0.81 3.21
C ALA A 241 -27.30 -1.66 4.35
N ALA A 242 -27.41 -1.10 5.56
CA ALA A 242 -28.06 -1.75 6.71
C ALA A 242 -29.55 -2.01 6.43
N ALA A 243 -30.26 -1.03 5.86
CA ALA A 243 -31.66 -1.15 5.47
C ALA A 243 -31.89 -2.25 4.40
N ALA A 244 -30.92 -2.47 3.52
CA ALA A 244 -30.92 -3.55 2.55
C ALA A 244 -30.48 -4.91 3.14
N GLY A 245 -30.01 -4.97 4.40
CA GLY A 245 -29.67 -6.20 5.10
C GLY A 245 -28.17 -6.49 5.22
N ALA A 246 -27.29 -5.56 4.90
CA ALA A 246 -25.87 -5.68 5.23
C ALA A 246 -25.68 -5.81 6.74
N LYS A 247 -24.78 -6.68 7.16
CA LYS A 247 -24.67 -7.12 8.57
C LYS A 247 -23.43 -6.60 9.27
N LEU A 248 -22.35 -6.38 8.53
CA LEU A 248 -21.07 -5.91 9.04
C LEU A 248 -20.66 -4.61 8.36
N PHE A 249 -20.03 -3.74 9.14
CA PHE A 249 -19.53 -2.45 8.65
C PHE A 249 -18.13 -2.17 9.18
N ASP A 250 -17.28 -1.61 8.34
CA ASP A 250 -15.97 -1.13 8.74
C ASP A 250 -16.10 0.26 9.37
N VAL A 251 -15.49 0.40 10.53
CA VAL A 251 -15.51 1.62 11.34
C VAL A 251 -14.15 1.90 11.94
N THR A 252 -13.99 3.07 12.52
CA THR A 252 -12.80 3.40 13.32
C THR A 252 -13.19 4.11 14.62
N ASP A 253 -12.25 4.27 15.53
CA ASP A 253 -12.46 5.09 16.71
C ASP A 253 -12.71 6.54 16.32
N ASP A 254 -13.52 7.26 17.09
CA ASP A 254 -13.83 8.65 16.78
C ASP A 254 -12.57 9.53 16.71
N ALA A 255 -11.58 9.23 17.54
CA ALA A 255 -10.33 9.98 17.58
C ALA A 255 -9.35 9.62 16.44
N PHE A 256 -9.51 8.47 15.78
CA PHE A 256 -8.76 8.14 14.56
C PHE A 256 -9.43 8.66 13.28
N SER A 257 -10.76 8.81 13.29
CA SER A 257 -11.49 9.20 12.09
C SER A 257 -11.02 10.55 11.54
N ARG A 258 -10.73 10.56 10.22
CA ARG A 258 -10.38 11.73 9.43
C ARG A 258 -11.19 11.69 8.12
N PHE A 259 -10.64 12.24 7.03
CA PHE A 259 -11.35 12.36 5.75
C PHE A 259 -11.12 11.16 4.81
N TYR A 260 -9.98 10.47 4.93
CA TYR A 260 -9.59 9.41 3.99
C TYR A 260 -9.76 8.00 4.54
N GLY A 261 -9.90 7.86 5.85
CA GLY A 261 -10.16 6.60 6.54
C GLY A 261 -11.65 6.27 6.63
N HIS A 262 -12.03 5.66 7.73
CA HIS A 262 -13.39 5.17 7.96
C HIS A 262 -14.19 6.06 8.89
N VAL A 263 -15.52 5.83 8.89
CA VAL A 263 -16.45 6.58 9.73
C VAL A 263 -16.21 6.31 11.23
N PRO A 264 -16.47 7.33 12.07
CA PRO A 264 -16.38 7.17 13.52
C PRO A 264 -17.49 6.24 14.03
N VAL A 265 -17.11 5.28 14.89
CA VAL A 265 -18.02 4.20 15.31
C VAL A 265 -19.20 4.65 16.13
N ARG A 266 -19.02 5.62 17.04
CA ARG A 266 -20.10 6.07 17.93
C ARG A 266 -21.17 6.92 17.20
N PRO A 267 -20.82 7.91 16.36
CA PRO A 267 -21.77 8.60 15.51
C PRO A 267 -22.60 7.67 14.61
N LEU A 268 -21.95 6.71 13.94
CA LEU A 268 -22.66 5.71 13.12
C LEU A 268 -23.60 4.86 13.98
N THR A 269 -23.13 4.38 15.13
CA THR A 269 -23.95 3.56 16.05
C THR A 269 -25.19 4.31 16.53
N ARG A 270 -25.00 5.58 16.92
CA ARG A 270 -26.12 6.42 17.34
C ARG A 270 -27.14 6.54 16.21
N TYR A 271 -26.70 6.88 15.01
CA TYR A 271 -27.59 7.07 13.86
C TYR A 271 -28.34 5.77 13.49
N LEU A 272 -27.66 4.63 13.45
CA LEU A 272 -28.30 3.34 13.16
C LEU A 272 -29.34 2.95 14.25
N ARG A 273 -29.03 3.21 15.53
CA ARG A 273 -30.00 2.95 16.63
C ARG A 273 -31.20 3.85 16.56
N GLU A 274 -31.06 5.13 16.19
CA GLU A 274 -32.17 6.05 15.94
C GLU A 274 -33.06 5.58 14.78
N LEU A 275 -32.48 4.90 13.77
CA LEU A 275 -33.21 4.24 12.69
C LEU A 275 -33.84 2.89 13.08
N GLY A 276 -33.67 2.44 14.33
CA GLY A 276 -34.26 1.21 14.85
C GLY A 276 -33.40 -0.06 14.65
N PHE A 277 -32.17 0.06 14.15
CA PHE A 277 -31.30 -1.10 14.01
C PHE A 277 -30.67 -1.50 15.33
N PRO A 278 -30.74 -2.79 15.74
CA PRO A 278 -29.98 -3.28 16.86
C PRO A 278 -28.50 -3.37 16.51
N VAL A 279 -27.68 -2.65 17.24
CA VAL A 279 -26.23 -2.59 17.01
C VAL A 279 -25.48 -3.11 18.22
N ARG A 280 -24.63 -4.09 18.03
CA ARG A 280 -23.77 -4.64 19.06
C ARG A 280 -22.53 -3.78 19.24
N LEU A 281 -22.58 -2.86 20.18
CA LEU A 281 -21.44 -2.05 20.60
C LEU A 281 -21.65 -1.55 22.01
N ASP A 282 -20.64 -1.66 22.86
CA ASP A 282 -20.56 -0.95 24.13
C ASP A 282 -20.05 0.49 23.88
N MET A 283 -20.96 1.46 23.99
CA MET A 283 -20.68 2.87 23.71
C MET A 283 -19.72 3.50 24.71
N ALA A 284 -19.71 3.02 25.97
CA ALA A 284 -18.83 3.51 27.01
C ALA A 284 -17.39 3.01 26.73
N ARG A 285 -17.22 1.72 26.47
CA ARG A 285 -15.93 1.13 26.11
C ARG A 285 -15.37 1.72 24.81
N ALA A 286 -16.20 1.98 23.81
CA ALA A 286 -15.79 2.69 22.58
C ALA A 286 -15.32 4.13 22.89
N GLY A 287 -15.95 4.77 23.89
CA GLY A 287 -15.51 6.07 24.40
C GLY A 287 -14.13 6.02 25.04
N GLU A 288 -13.92 5.07 25.96
CA GLU A 288 -12.62 4.85 26.59
C GLU A 288 -11.50 4.56 25.58
N ALA A 289 -11.78 3.75 24.57
CA ALA A 289 -10.84 3.50 23.47
C ALA A 289 -10.49 4.79 22.70
N SER A 290 -11.49 5.60 22.40
CA SER A 290 -11.30 6.90 21.75
C SER A 290 -10.48 7.87 22.63
N ASP A 291 -10.67 7.86 23.94
CA ASP A 291 -9.89 8.70 24.86
C ASP A 291 -8.44 8.21 24.96
N ALA A 292 -8.22 6.91 24.95
CA ALA A 292 -6.87 6.34 24.84
C ALA A 292 -6.18 6.80 23.56
N VAL A 293 -6.87 6.77 22.42
CA VAL A 293 -6.34 7.32 21.14
C VAL A 293 -6.01 8.80 21.27
N ARG A 294 -6.90 9.63 21.84
CA ARG A 294 -6.64 11.08 22.05
C ARG A 294 -5.38 11.33 22.86
N SER A 295 -5.05 10.45 23.80
CA SER A 295 -3.87 10.60 24.66
C SER A 295 -2.55 10.52 23.91
N PHE A 296 -2.49 9.85 22.75
CA PHE A 296 -1.26 9.65 21.99
C PHE A 296 -1.29 10.17 20.54
N ILE A 297 -2.47 10.43 19.97
CA ILE A 297 -2.62 10.75 18.53
C ILE A 297 -1.79 11.95 18.07
N ARG A 298 -1.52 12.93 18.97
CA ARG A 298 -0.67 14.08 18.67
C ARG A 298 0.76 13.72 18.26
N ASN A 299 1.26 12.55 18.68
CA ASN A 299 2.58 12.08 18.24
C ASN A 299 2.64 11.81 16.73
N TYR A 300 1.48 11.61 16.10
CA TYR A 300 1.33 11.22 14.69
C TYR A 300 0.88 12.36 13.77
N GLU A 301 0.60 13.56 14.28
CA GLU A 301 0.11 14.72 13.50
C GLU A 301 0.98 15.02 12.26
N LYS A 302 2.31 14.85 12.37
CA LYS A 302 3.23 15.04 11.24
C LYS A 302 3.06 14.04 10.11
N PHE A 303 2.33 12.96 10.33
CA PHE A 303 2.02 11.95 9.32
C PHE A 303 0.62 12.10 8.74
N GLU A 304 -0.22 12.94 9.34
CA GLU A 304 -1.54 13.24 8.80
C GLU A 304 -1.42 13.89 7.41
N SER A 305 -2.40 13.61 6.56
CA SER A 305 -2.50 14.30 5.29
C SER A 305 -2.68 15.81 5.51
N GLN A 306 -1.94 16.61 4.75
CA GLN A 306 -2.12 18.07 4.70
C GLN A 306 -3.45 18.45 4.04
N TYR A 307 -3.97 17.59 3.17
CA TYR A 307 -5.25 17.78 2.51
C TYR A 307 -6.38 17.39 3.45
N LYS A 308 -7.18 18.37 3.87
CA LYS A 308 -8.27 18.18 4.82
C LYS A 308 -9.58 18.63 4.19
N GLY A 309 -10.58 17.77 4.24
CA GLY A 309 -11.91 18.02 3.73
C GLY A 309 -12.44 16.88 2.87
N PHE A 310 -13.75 16.85 2.72
CA PHE A 310 -14.41 15.96 1.77
C PHE A 310 -14.27 16.52 0.35
N SER A 311 -14.15 15.65 -0.64
CA SER A 311 -14.10 16.05 -2.05
C SER A 311 -15.04 15.20 -2.89
N HIS A 312 -15.91 15.87 -3.65
CA HIS A 312 -16.72 15.23 -4.66
C HIS A 312 -15.91 14.74 -5.85
N ASP A 313 -14.76 15.36 -6.13
CA ASP A 313 -13.91 15.03 -7.27
C ASP A 313 -13.37 13.59 -7.22
N VAL A 314 -13.42 12.97 -6.01
CA VAL A 314 -13.08 11.55 -5.84
C VAL A 314 -13.95 10.65 -6.72
N THR A 315 -15.17 11.04 -7.04
CA THR A 315 -16.07 10.27 -7.93
C THR A 315 -15.55 10.19 -9.36
N GLU A 316 -14.70 11.12 -9.77
CA GLU A 316 -14.08 11.14 -11.09
C GLU A 316 -12.71 10.45 -11.10
N HIS A 317 -11.77 10.91 -10.24
CA HIS A 317 -10.42 10.36 -10.21
C HIS A 317 -10.31 9.01 -9.48
N ARG A 318 -11.26 8.66 -8.61
CA ARG A 318 -11.41 7.39 -7.89
C ARG A 318 -10.20 6.95 -7.08
N MET A 319 -9.36 7.90 -6.69
CA MET A 319 -8.15 7.57 -5.92
C MET A 319 -8.55 7.05 -4.54
N PRO A 320 -8.07 5.84 -4.13
CA PRO A 320 -8.41 5.28 -2.83
C PRO A 320 -7.95 6.15 -1.68
N GLY A 321 -8.76 6.24 -0.62
CA GLY A 321 -8.40 6.96 0.60
C GLY A 321 -7.03 6.54 1.15
N GLY A 322 -6.74 5.23 1.13
CA GLY A 322 -5.45 4.71 1.59
C GLY A 322 -4.24 5.01 0.68
N ALA A 323 -4.44 5.47 -0.56
CA ALA A 323 -3.37 5.85 -1.47
C ALA A 323 -3.11 7.36 -1.48
N PHE A 324 -4.15 8.16 -1.21
CA PHE A 324 -4.15 9.61 -1.36
C PHE A 324 -3.02 10.31 -0.58
N PRO A 325 -2.85 10.09 0.75
CA PRO A 325 -1.82 10.78 1.52
C PRO A 325 -0.40 10.43 1.09
N SER A 326 -0.17 9.18 0.68
CA SER A 326 1.15 8.74 0.22
C SER A 326 1.50 9.35 -1.13
N SER A 327 0.53 9.52 -2.03
CA SER A 327 0.73 10.17 -3.33
C SER A 327 1.02 11.65 -3.19
N PHE A 328 0.35 12.33 -2.25
CA PHE A 328 0.68 13.72 -1.89
C PHE A 328 2.09 13.87 -1.36
N GLU A 329 2.50 13.02 -0.44
CA GLU A 329 3.87 13.03 0.10
C GLU A 329 4.91 12.78 -1.01
N GLN A 330 4.59 11.91 -1.96
CA GLN A 330 5.46 11.65 -3.11
C GLN A 330 5.58 12.87 -4.01
N ALA A 331 4.45 13.55 -4.31
CA ALA A 331 4.44 14.78 -5.10
C ALA A 331 5.22 15.91 -4.41
N GLU A 332 5.06 16.05 -3.08
CA GLU A 332 5.79 17.03 -2.27
C GLU A 332 7.30 16.77 -2.29
N LYS A 333 7.71 15.52 -2.01
CA LYS A 333 9.14 15.14 -2.06
C LYS A 333 9.74 15.22 -3.47
N GLY A 334 8.92 14.96 -4.49
CA GLY A 334 9.32 15.07 -5.89
C GLY A 334 9.30 16.51 -6.45
N GLY A 335 8.85 17.49 -5.66
CA GLY A 335 8.82 18.90 -6.08
C GLY A 335 7.77 19.22 -7.16
N PHE A 336 6.68 18.43 -7.25
CA PHE A 336 5.62 18.64 -8.24
C PHE A 336 4.21 18.65 -7.61
N LEU A 337 4.11 19.07 -6.36
CA LEU A 337 2.84 19.10 -5.63
C LEU A 337 1.80 20.02 -6.31
N GLU A 338 2.22 21.09 -6.93
CA GLU A 338 1.35 22.02 -7.67
C GLU A 338 0.67 21.39 -8.88
N LEU A 339 1.20 20.26 -9.39
CA LEU A 339 0.60 19.52 -10.52
C LEU A 339 -0.49 18.52 -10.09
N MET A 340 -0.74 18.36 -8.78
CA MET A 340 -1.73 17.41 -8.27
C MET A 340 -3.12 17.53 -8.90
N PRO A 341 -3.71 18.73 -9.08
CA PRO A 341 -5.02 18.85 -9.70
C PRO A 341 -5.05 18.28 -11.13
N ASP A 342 -4.00 18.54 -11.91
CA ASP A 342 -3.89 18.02 -13.27
C ASP A 342 -3.64 16.51 -13.29
N ILE A 343 -2.87 15.99 -12.34
CA ILE A 343 -2.64 14.54 -12.20
C ILE A 343 -3.95 13.82 -11.88
N LEU A 344 -4.74 14.32 -10.92
CA LEU A 344 -6.04 13.74 -10.57
C LEU A 344 -7.03 13.78 -11.74
N LYS A 345 -7.09 14.93 -12.48
CA LYS A 345 -7.87 15.01 -13.72
C LYS A 345 -7.38 14.02 -14.77
N GLY A 346 -6.07 13.85 -14.90
CA GLY A 346 -5.46 12.85 -15.76
C GLY A 346 -5.87 11.43 -15.39
N MET A 347 -5.84 11.08 -14.09
CA MET A 347 -6.31 9.77 -13.60
C MET A 347 -7.76 9.50 -14.00
N ALA A 348 -8.66 10.50 -13.90
CA ALA A 348 -10.04 10.37 -14.36
C ALA A 348 -10.14 10.00 -15.84
N PHE A 349 -9.30 10.58 -16.70
CA PHE A 349 -9.20 10.16 -18.11
C PHE A 349 -8.60 8.76 -18.26
N GLY A 350 -7.57 8.43 -17.49
CA GLY A 350 -6.95 7.10 -17.48
C GLY A 350 -7.94 5.99 -17.19
N ASN A 351 -8.81 6.21 -16.20
CA ASN A 351 -9.86 5.27 -15.79
C ASN A 351 -10.90 5.02 -16.91
N ARG A 352 -11.13 6.00 -17.77
CA ARG A 352 -12.00 5.86 -18.93
C ARG A 352 -11.31 5.18 -20.11
N ILE A 353 -9.98 5.32 -20.24
CA ILE A 353 -9.20 4.73 -21.34
C ILE A 353 -8.92 3.24 -21.10
N ILE A 354 -8.42 2.90 -19.89
CA ILE A 354 -8.00 1.53 -19.51
C ILE A 354 -8.97 0.97 -18.48
N LYS A 355 -10.14 1.03 -18.55
CA LYS A 355 -11.28 0.58 -17.73
C LYS A 355 -10.95 -0.55 -16.72
N TYR A 356 -10.43 -0.20 -15.55
CA TYR A 356 -10.15 -1.11 -14.44
C TYR A 356 -10.34 -0.40 -13.08
N PHE A 357 -10.07 -1.09 -11.96
CA PHE A 357 -10.30 -0.54 -10.63
C PHE A 357 -9.05 0.13 -10.08
N ASP A 358 -9.20 1.38 -9.60
CA ASP A 358 -8.13 2.14 -8.96
C ASP A 358 -7.91 1.70 -7.51
N VAL A 359 -7.56 0.45 -7.32
CA VAL A 359 -7.18 -0.11 -6.02
C VAL A 359 -5.78 -0.69 -6.11
N THR A 360 -5.03 -0.68 -5.03
CA THR A 360 -3.63 -1.11 -5.03
C THR A 360 -3.48 -2.58 -5.47
N PRO A 361 -2.63 -2.92 -6.44
CA PRO A 361 -1.60 -2.07 -7.08
C PRO A 361 -2.10 -1.16 -8.22
N GLY A 362 -3.31 -1.34 -8.73
CA GLY A 362 -3.85 -0.57 -9.86
C GLY A 362 -3.79 0.94 -9.66
N SER A 363 -4.20 1.45 -8.49
CA SER A 363 -4.12 2.88 -8.17
C SER A 363 -2.69 3.44 -8.25
N GLN A 364 -1.70 2.63 -7.88
CA GLN A 364 -0.30 3.03 -8.00
C GLN A 364 0.12 3.11 -9.47
N ILE A 365 -0.35 2.18 -10.32
CA ILE A 365 -0.08 2.18 -11.76
C ILE A 365 -0.68 3.44 -12.39
N THR A 366 -1.95 3.75 -12.09
CA THR A 366 -2.63 4.96 -12.62
C THR A 366 -1.91 6.22 -12.15
N TRP A 367 -1.61 6.31 -10.85
CA TRP A 367 -0.93 7.45 -10.25
C TRP A 367 0.44 7.72 -10.89
N THR A 368 1.34 6.73 -10.92
CA THR A 368 2.69 6.90 -11.47
C THR A 368 2.66 7.24 -12.96
N THR A 369 1.75 6.61 -13.70
CA THR A 369 1.56 6.89 -15.12
C THR A 369 1.16 8.34 -15.35
N TRP A 370 0.12 8.83 -14.67
CA TRP A 370 -0.37 10.19 -14.90
C TRP A 370 0.52 11.27 -14.28
N ALA A 371 1.19 10.98 -13.16
CA ALA A 371 2.24 11.87 -12.64
C ALA A 371 3.36 12.06 -13.67
N GLY A 372 3.83 10.99 -14.32
CA GLY A 372 4.83 11.07 -15.37
C GLY A 372 4.34 11.80 -16.63
N ILE A 373 3.11 11.53 -17.06
CA ILE A 373 2.49 12.20 -18.23
C ILE A 373 2.38 13.70 -17.96
N VAL A 374 1.77 14.11 -16.85
CA VAL A 374 1.53 15.52 -16.53
C VAL A 374 2.84 16.28 -16.40
N GLN A 375 3.84 15.74 -15.69
CA GLN A 375 5.16 16.35 -15.59
C GLN A 375 5.83 16.53 -16.95
N ARG A 376 5.76 15.51 -17.84
CA ARG A 376 6.30 15.60 -19.18
C ARG A 376 5.63 16.71 -20.00
N PHE A 377 4.30 16.75 -20.04
CA PHE A 377 3.57 17.79 -20.79
C PHE A 377 3.73 19.19 -20.18
N HIS A 378 3.99 19.26 -18.89
CA HIS A 378 4.31 20.53 -18.23
C HIS A 378 5.71 21.04 -18.61
N LYS A 379 6.71 20.15 -18.70
CA LYS A 379 8.10 20.49 -19.09
C LYS A 379 8.23 20.83 -20.59
N GLU A 380 7.49 20.14 -21.45
CA GLU A 380 7.54 20.36 -22.91
C GLU A 380 7.11 21.78 -23.31
N GLY A 381 6.23 22.43 -22.54
CA GLY A 381 5.82 23.83 -22.72
C GLY A 381 5.24 24.14 -24.12
N GLY A 382 4.89 25.40 -24.37
CA GLY A 382 4.49 25.85 -25.71
C GLY A 382 3.18 25.22 -26.22
N THR A 383 3.19 24.65 -27.43
CA THR A 383 1.98 24.10 -28.08
C THR A 383 1.46 22.79 -27.50
N LEU A 384 2.28 22.07 -26.75
CA LEU A 384 1.97 20.78 -26.10
C LEU A 384 1.95 20.96 -24.59
N ASN A 385 0.93 21.66 -24.06
CA ASN A 385 0.73 21.77 -22.61
C ASN A 385 -0.38 20.83 -22.11
N VAL A 386 -0.45 20.64 -20.82
CA VAL A 386 -1.44 19.76 -20.15
C VAL A 386 -2.88 20.14 -20.53
N ARG A 387 -3.21 21.42 -20.66
CA ARG A 387 -4.55 21.89 -21.07
C ARG A 387 -4.92 21.38 -22.46
N LYS A 388 -3.97 21.45 -23.42
CA LYS A 388 -4.20 20.92 -24.78
C LYS A 388 -4.39 19.41 -24.75
N LEU A 389 -3.61 18.67 -23.94
CA LEU A 389 -3.81 17.23 -23.75
C LEU A 389 -5.24 16.94 -23.28
N PHE A 390 -5.73 17.63 -22.26
CA PHE A 390 -7.08 17.41 -21.74
C PHE A 390 -8.16 17.73 -22.76
N HIS A 391 -8.02 18.81 -23.53
CA HIS A 391 -8.93 19.11 -24.64
C HIS A 391 -8.94 18.03 -25.73
N VAL A 392 -7.80 17.44 -26.03
CA VAL A 392 -7.74 16.32 -26.99
C VAL A 392 -8.47 15.10 -26.44
N LEU A 393 -8.26 14.77 -25.16
CA LEU A 393 -8.95 13.67 -24.48
C LEU A 393 -10.47 13.90 -24.41
N GLU A 394 -10.93 15.11 -24.10
CA GLU A 394 -12.34 15.48 -24.11
C GLU A 394 -12.96 15.26 -25.51
N ARG A 395 -12.29 15.73 -26.58
CA ARG A 395 -12.74 15.49 -27.97
C ARG A 395 -12.78 14.01 -28.34
N TYR A 396 -11.76 13.24 -27.93
CA TYR A 396 -11.72 11.80 -28.14
C TYR A 396 -12.94 11.11 -27.53
N PHE A 397 -13.31 11.46 -26.30
CA PHE A 397 -14.50 10.89 -25.66
C PHE A 397 -15.80 11.38 -26.28
N HIS A 398 -15.88 12.65 -26.74
CA HIS A 398 -17.06 13.17 -27.44
C HIS A 398 -17.24 12.55 -28.84
N SER A 399 -16.14 12.11 -29.49
CA SER A 399 -16.22 11.39 -30.77
C SER A 399 -16.67 9.92 -30.62
N GLY A 400 -17.04 9.48 -29.41
CA GLY A 400 -17.37 8.09 -29.13
C GLY A 400 -16.15 7.17 -29.09
N GLU A 401 -15.02 7.67 -28.61
CA GLU A 401 -13.75 6.95 -28.49
C GLU A 401 -13.18 6.51 -29.85
N ARG A 402 -13.32 7.38 -30.87
CA ARG A 402 -12.84 7.15 -32.24
C ARG A 402 -11.74 8.17 -32.59
N LEU A 403 -10.65 7.69 -33.20
CA LEU A 403 -9.57 8.54 -33.66
C LEU A 403 -9.97 9.32 -34.93
N GLU A 404 -10.80 8.73 -35.80
CA GLU A 404 -11.23 9.30 -37.07
C GLU A 404 -11.97 10.64 -36.93
N GLY A 405 -12.43 10.97 -35.73
CA GLY A 405 -13.06 12.27 -35.43
C GLY A 405 -12.07 13.37 -35.01
N LEU A 406 -10.78 13.07 -34.92
CA LEU A 406 -9.74 13.98 -34.46
C LEU A 406 -8.90 14.53 -35.62
N SER A 407 -8.28 15.69 -35.39
CA SER A 407 -7.23 16.16 -36.32
C SER A 407 -5.98 15.28 -36.19
N GLN A 408 -5.17 15.22 -37.26
CA GLN A 408 -3.90 14.49 -37.23
C GLN A 408 -2.97 14.96 -36.11
N ALA A 409 -3.01 16.25 -35.75
CA ALA A 409 -2.23 16.80 -34.65
C ALA A 409 -2.70 16.25 -33.29
N ASP A 410 -4.01 16.07 -33.11
CA ASP A 410 -4.59 15.53 -31.88
C ASP A 410 -4.36 14.02 -31.78
N GLU A 411 -4.49 13.28 -32.86
CA GLU A 411 -4.15 11.87 -32.92
C GLU A 411 -2.69 11.63 -32.54
N ASN A 412 -1.76 12.45 -33.06
CA ASN A 412 -0.35 12.37 -32.70
C ASN A 412 -0.11 12.59 -31.19
N ILE A 413 -0.91 13.41 -30.52
CA ILE A 413 -0.84 13.59 -29.06
C ILE A 413 -1.24 12.29 -28.34
N LEU A 414 -2.34 11.64 -28.75
CA LEU A 414 -2.81 10.39 -28.14
C LEU A 414 -1.82 9.24 -28.36
N ILE A 415 -1.26 9.10 -29.57
CA ILE A 415 -0.27 8.06 -29.88
C ILE A 415 1.01 8.23 -29.04
N ARG A 416 1.30 9.41 -28.51
CA ARG A 416 2.43 9.69 -27.64
C ARG A 416 2.06 9.70 -26.15
N LEU A 417 0.78 9.54 -25.80
CA LEU A 417 0.30 9.70 -24.42
C LEU A 417 1.06 8.82 -23.44
N TYR A 418 1.18 7.54 -23.73
CA TYR A 418 1.86 6.55 -22.89
C TYR A 418 3.32 6.28 -23.30
N ALA A 419 3.92 7.15 -24.12
CA ALA A 419 5.34 7.03 -24.46
C ALA A 419 6.18 7.10 -23.17
N GLY A 420 7.09 6.12 -22.99
CA GLY A 420 7.82 5.96 -21.73
C GLY A 420 7.01 5.30 -20.58
N ALA A 421 5.91 4.61 -20.92
CA ALA A 421 5.10 3.87 -19.96
C ALA A 421 5.96 2.96 -19.06
N THR A 422 5.62 2.95 -17.77
CA THR A 422 6.27 2.09 -16.77
C THR A 422 6.08 0.61 -17.10
N ASP A 423 6.96 -0.23 -16.59
CA ASP A 423 6.80 -1.69 -16.76
C ASP A 423 5.53 -2.20 -16.11
N ASP A 424 5.07 -1.59 -15.02
CA ASP A 424 3.82 -1.96 -14.37
C ASP A 424 2.61 -1.69 -15.28
N LEU A 425 2.56 -0.54 -15.97
CA LEU A 425 1.50 -0.29 -16.95
C LEU A 425 1.58 -1.27 -18.12
N LYS A 426 2.77 -1.55 -18.65
CA LYS A 426 2.97 -2.53 -19.71
C LYS A 426 2.54 -3.94 -19.29
N ASN A 427 2.88 -4.33 -18.05
CA ASN A 427 2.45 -5.61 -17.47
C ASN A 427 0.92 -5.69 -17.34
N LEU A 428 0.27 -4.60 -16.94
CA LEU A 428 -1.18 -4.51 -16.89
C LEU A 428 -1.80 -4.71 -18.29
N LEU A 429 -1.30 -3.98 -19.30
CA LEU A 429 -1.75 -4.08 -20.68
C LEU A 429 -1.51 -5.46 -21.31
N LEU A 430 -0.51 -6.19 -20.83
CA LEU A 430 -0.22 -7.58 -21.25
C LEU A 430 -0.96 -8.64 -20.41
N GLY A 431 -1.82 -8.25 -19.48
CA GLY A 431 -2.58 -9.18 -18.66
C GLY A 431 -1.75 -9.98 -17.65
N ARG A 432 -0.57 -9.52 -17.29
CA ARG A 432 0.32 -10.21 -16.34
C ARG A 432 -0.19 -10.23 -14.89
N TYR A 433 -1.21 -9.40 -14.59
CA TYR A 433 -1.95 -9.41 -13.31
C TYR A 433 -3.29 -10.14 -13.41
N GLY A 434 -3.73 -10.47 -14.62
CA GLY A 434 -5.02 -11.03 -14.98
C GLY A 434 -5.62 -10.29 -16.18
N PRO A 435 -6.64 -10.85 -16.83
CA PRO A 435 -7.37 -10.17 -17.89
C PRO A 435 -8.08 -8.94 -17.33
N LEU A 436 -8.10 -7.86 -18.13
CA LEU A 436 -8.81 -6.63 -17.74
C LEU A 436 -10.32 -6.89 -17.66
N PRO A 437 -11.01 -6.38 -16.64
CA PRO A 437 -12.38 -6.77 -16.33
C PRO A 437 -13.43 -6.35 -17.37
N PHE A 438 -13.12 -5.32 -18.16
CA PHE A 438 -14.04 -4.72 -19.15
C PHE A 438 -13.50 -4.81 -20.57
N GLY A 439 -12.58 -5.75 -20.82
CA GLY A 439 -11.95 -5.95 -22.12
C GLY A 439 -10.67 -5.14 -22.29
N TRP A 440 -9.99 -5.40 -23.39
CA TRP A 440 -8.70 -4.79 -23.69
C TRP A 440 -8.87 -3.36 -24.25
N PRO A 441 -7.94 -2.45 -23.97
CA PRO A 441 -7.96 -1.10 -24.53
C PRO A 441 -7.86 -1.07 -26.04
N LYS A 442 -8.15 0.08 -26.63
CA LYS A 442 -7.99 0.31 -28.07
C LYS A 442 -6.53 0.19 -28.52
N ASP A 443 -6.30 -0.16 -29.75
CA ASP A 443 -4.99 -0.41 -30.36
C ASP A 443 -4.01 0.79 -30.21
N TRP A 444 -4.52 2.01 -30.29
CA TRP A 444 -3.67 3.19 -30.10
C TRP A 444 -3.02 3.26 -28.71
N VAL A 445 -3.64 2.68 -27.68
CA VAL A 445 -3.08 2.60 -26.31
C VAL A 445 -1.83 1.72 -26.33
N TYR A 446 -1.92 0.56 -26.99
CA TYR A 446 -0.78 -0.34 -27.16
C TYR A 446 0.33 0.30 -27.99
N ARG A 447 -0.02 0.90 -29.12
CA ARG A 447 0.92 1.65 -29.96
C ARG A 447 1.63 2.75 -29.18
N SER A 448 0.88 3.47 -28.34
CA SER A 448 1.42 4.52 -27.47
C SER A 448 2.37 3.99 -26.39
N ALA A 449 2.04 2.85 -25.76
CA ALA A 449 2.82 2.29 -24.66
C ALA A 449 4.05 1.48 -25.10
N PHE A 450 3.97 0.80 -26.24
CA PHE A 450 5.02 -0.13 -26.70
C PHE A 450 5.82 0.40 -27.90
N GLY A 451 5.31 1.39 -28.64
CA GLY A 451 5.96 1.91 -29.85
C GLY A 451 5.84 0.99 -31.06
N GLU A 452 6.84 1.03 -31.94
CA GLU A 452 6.89 0.16 -33.13
C GLU A 452 6.96 -1.31 -32.74
N GLY A 453 6.27 -2.18 -33.51
CA GLY A 453 6.21 -3.63 -33.27
C GLY A 453 5.27 -4.03 -32.12
N TRP A 454 4.44 -3.12 -31.61
CA TRP A 454 3.50 -3.41 -30.53
C TRP A 454 2.55 -4.57 -30.83
N GLU A 455 2.09 -4.73 -32.08
CA GLU A 455 1.16 -5.78 -32.48
C GLU A 455 1.73 -7.19 -32.25
N GLU A 456 2.97 -7.40 -32.70
CA GLU A 456 3.65 -8.70 -32.54
C GLU A 456 3.95 -8.97 -31.06
N ARG A 457 4.35 -7.94 -30.32
CA ARG A 457 4.58 -8.04 -28.88
C ARG A 457 3.31 -8.39 -28.12
N VAL A 458 2.20 -7.72 -28.38
CA VAL A 458 0.91 -8.01 -27.74
C VAL A 458 0.44 -9.42 -28.10
N LYS A 459 0.57 -9.83 -29.38
CA LYS A 459 0.21 -11.17 -29.84
C LYS A 459 1.01 -12.27 -29.14
N SER A 460 2.30 -12.05 -28.91
CA SER A 460 3.19 -13.06 -28.33
C SER A 460 3.18 -13.09 -26.80
N GLU A 461 3.04 -11.91 -26.13
CA GLU A 461 3.23 -11.79 -24.69
C GLU A 461 1.92 -11.68 -23.88
N ARG A 462 0.79 -11.30 -24.50
CA ARG A 462 -0.46 -11.05 -23.77
C ARG A 462 -1.02 -12.34 -23.17
N ILE A 463 -1.42 -12.25 -21.91
CA ILE A 463 -1.99 -13.34 -21.12
C ILE A 463 -3.51 -13.13 -21.02
N GLU A 464 -4.30 -13.99 -21.63
CA GLU A 464 -5.78 -13.92 -21.62
C GLU A 464 -6.41 -14.87 -20.60
N SER A 465 -5.58 -15.63 -19.88
CA SER A 465 -5.99 -16.61 -18.87
C SER A 465 -5.37 -16.28 -17.51
N SER A 466 -5.37 -17.24 -16.59
CA SER A 466 -4.77 -17.05 -15.28
C SER A 466 -3.25 -16.84 -15.37
N PRO A 467 -2.72 -15.67 -15.00
CA PRO A 467 -1.28 -15.45 -14.96
C PRO A 467 -0.58 -16.34 -13.93
N LEU A 468 -1.27 -16.67 -12.84
CA LEU A 468 -0.76 -17.56 -11.78
C LEU A 468 -0.40 -18.95 -12.29
N ALA A 469 -1.11 -19.45 -13.32
CA ALA A 469 -0.83 -20.75 -13.93
C ALA A 469 0.48 -20.74 -14.76
N ARG A 470 0.95 -19.55 -15.15
CA ARG A 470 2.19 -19.37 -15.93
C ARG A 470 3.38 -18.92 -15.09
N LEU A 471 3.13 -18.52 -13.84
CA LEU A 471 4.19 -18.11 -12.94
C LEU A 471 4.82 -19.36 -12.31
N ALA A 472 6.11 -19.58 -12.62
CA ALA A 472 6.88 -20.68 -12.03
C ALA A 472 6.91 -20.55 -10.50
N GLU A 473 6.89 -21.67 -9.78
CA GLU A 473 7.07 -21.66 -8.34
C GLU A 473 8.45 -21.12 -7.95
N ASP A 474 8.51 -20.40 -6.84
CA ASP A 474 9.77 -19.89 -6.30
C ASP A 474 10.62 -21.07 -5.80
N ASN A 475 11.91 -21.02 -6.11
CA ASN A 475 12.88 -21.94 -5.51
C ASN A 475 13.24 -21.43 -4.11
N LEU A 476 12.42 -21.86 -3.13
CA LEU A 476 12.54 -21.40 -1.73
C LEU A 476 13.91 -21.72 -1.12
N GLU A 477 14.57 -22.80 -1.52
CA GLU A 477 15.91 -23.16 -1.03
C GLU A 477 16.95 -22.15 -1.55
N LYS A 478 16.88 -21.81 -2.83
CA LYS A 478 17.75 -20.78 -3.43
C LYS A 478 17.53 -19.43 -2.78
N SER A 479 16.28 -19.03 -2.59
CA SER A 479 15.92 -17.75 -1.95
C SER A 479 16.40 -17.69 -0.50
N ARG A 480 16.28 -18.82 0.24
CA ARG A 480 16.80 -18.95 1.61
C ARG A 480 18.32 -18.84 1.66
N LYS A 481 19.02 -19.48 0.71
CA LYS A 481 20.48 -19.38 0.62
C LYS A 481 20.94 -17.96 0.32
N SER A 482 20.25 -17.26 -0.58
CA SER A 482 20.56 -15.85 -0.86
C SER A 482 20.43 -14.98 0.39
N MET A 483 19.40 -15.20 1.22
CA MET A 483 19.23 -14.47 2.48
C MET A 483 20.32 -14.84 3.50
N GLU A 484 20.69 -16.11 3.60
CA GLU A 484 21.78 -16.58 4.47
C GLU A 484 23.10 -15.87 4.11
N ASP A 485 23.41 -15.77 2.80
CA ASP A 485 24.61 -15.09 2.32
C ASP A 485 24.61 -13.59 2.68
N GLU A 486 23.44 -12.92 2.63
CA GLU A 486 23.29 -11.51 3.02
C GLU A 486 23.39 -11.28 4.55
N LEU A 487 22.89 -12.23 5.35
CA LEU A 487 22.90 -12.14 6.81
C LEU A 487 24.19 -12.66 7.45
N GLY A 488 24.94 -13.51 6.74
CA GLY A 488 26.10 -14.24 7.26
C GLY A 488 25.73 -15.33 8.29
N ARG A 489 24.46 -15.74 8.35
CA ARG A 489 23.93 -16.82 9.19
C ARG A 489 22.64 -17.39 8.60
N PRO A 490 22.26 -18.63 8.96
CA PRO A 490 20.96 -19.19 8.61
C PRO A 490 19.81 -18.32 9.15
N PRO A 491 18.79 -18.00 8.35
CA PRO A 491 17.57 -17.31 8.82
C PRO A 491 16.61 -18.30 9.51
N THR A 492 15.82 -17.80 10.45
CA THR A 492 14.64 -18.51 10.93
C THR A 492 13.55 -18.56 9.84
N ASP A 493 12.49 -19.35 10.05
CA ASP A 493 11.39 -19.43 9.08
C ASP A 493 10.62 -18.10 8.98
N GLU A 494 10.43 -17.40 10.10
CA GLU A 494 9.81 -16.06 10.12
C GLU A 494 10.68 -15.04 9.38
N GLU A 495 11.97 -14.96 9.71
CA GLU A 495 12.91 -14.07 9.02
C GLU A 495 12.94 -14.32 7.52
N PHE A 496 12.96 -15.59 7.12
CA PHE A 496 12.93 -15.98 5.71
C PHE A 496 11.61 -15.54 5.04
N PHE A 497 10.48 -15.68 5.73
CA PHE A 497 9.22 -15.19 5.20
C PHE A 497 9.21 -13.66 5.02
N LEU A 498 9.72 -12.89 5.98
CA LEU A 498 9.86 -11.43 5.84
C LEU A 498 10.70 -11.07 4.61
N TYR A 499 11.78 -11.82 4.38
CA TYR A 499 12.66 -11.65 3.22
C TYR A 499 11.93 -11.95 1.89
N LEU A 500 11.16 -13.03 1.82
CA LEU A 500 10.38 -13.36 0.61
C LEU A 500 9.41 -12.23 0.23
N MET A 501 8.81 -11.58 1.22
CA MET A 501 7.89 -10.47 0.99
C MET A 501 8.61 -9.17 0.60
N HIS A 502 9.65 -8.78 1.35
CA HIS A 502 10.37 -7.52 1.18
C HIS A 502 11.85 -7.69 1.48
N PRO A 503 12.66 -8.24 0.55
CA PRO A 503 14.03 -8.65 0.82
C PRO A 503 14.87 -7.60 1.53
N LYS A 504 14.97 -6.41 0.94
CA LYS A 504 15.77 -5.33 1.51
C LYS A 504 15.27 -4.86 2.86
N ALA A 505 13.95 -4.59 2.97
CA ALA A 505 13.37 -4.10 4.22
C ALA A 505 13.53 -5.11 5.37
N ALA A 506 13.45 -6.40 5.07
CA ALA A 506 13.69 -7.48 6.04
C ALA A 506 15.14 -7.50 6.53
N VAL A 507 16.10 -7.47 5.61
CA VAL A 507 17.54 -7.45 5.97
C VAL A 507 17.89 -6.20 6.78
N ASP A 508 17.42 -5.02 6.36
CA ASP A 508 17.65 -3.76 7.07
C ASP A 508 16.98 -3.77 8.47
N PHE A 509 15.79 -4.36 8.59
CA PHE A 509 15.12 -4.54 9.86
C PHE A 509 15.90 -5.48 10.79
N LEU A 510 16.37 -6.62 10.29
CA LEU A 510 17.13 -7.58 11.10
C LEU A 510 18.48 -7.02 11.56
N LYS A 511 19.16 -6.26 10.72
CA LYS A 511 20.38 -5.53 11.11
C LYS A 511 20.06 -4.51 12.19
N PHE A 512 18.99 -3.73 12.02
CA PHE A 512 18.54 -2.78 13.02
C PHE A 512 18.23 -3.46 14.37
N ARG A 513 17.51 -4.59 14.35
CA ARG A 513 17.19 -5.36 15.58
C ARG A 513 18.47 -5.93 16.25
N LYS A 514 19.47 -6.32 15.46
CA LYS A 514 20.76 -6.77 15.98
C LYS A 514 21.50 -5.62 16.70
N ASP A 515 21.50 -4.42 16.11
CA ASP A 515 22.27 -3.29 16.62
C ASP A 515 21.58 -2.59 17.81
N TYR A 516 20.24 -2.50 17.80
CA TYR A 516 19.48 -1.70 18.76
C TYR A 516 18.53 -2.52 19.65
N GLY A 517 18.41 -3.82 19.41
CA GLY A 517 17.47 -4.67 20.15
C GLY A 517 15.99 -4.38 19.79
N ASP A 518 15.09 -4.74 20.70
CA ASP A 518 13.67 -4.48 20.56
C ASP A 518 13.32 -3.04 20.98
N THR A 519 13.09 -2.19 20.00
CA THR A 519 12.72 -0.78 20.21
C THR A 519 11.21 -0.57 20.36
N THR A 520 10.38 -1.60 20.21
CA THR A 520 8.91 -1.50 20.34
C THR A 520 8.45 -1.19 21.77
N VAL A 521 9.31 -1.41 22.74
CA VAL A 521 9.11 -1.06 24.16
C VAL A 521 9.17 0.45 24.42
N LEU A 522 9.73 1.23 23.49
CA LEU A 522 9.89 2.66 23.68
C LEU A 522 8.54 3.39 23.56
N PRO A 523 8.23 4.30 24.49
CA PRO A 523 7.10 5.19 24.32
C PRO A 523 7.20 5.98 23.00
N THR A 524 6.09 6.17 22.33
CA THR A 524 6.03 6.75 20.98
C THR A 524 6.70 8.13 20.89
N SER A 525 6.58 8.94 21.95
CA SER A 525 7.26 10.24 22.00
C SER A 525 8.78 10.12 21.99
N VAL A 526 9.30 9.10 22.65
CA VAL A 526 10.74 8.81 22.68
C VAL A 526 11.19 8.20 21.36
N TRP A 527 10.40 7.29 20.79
CA TRP A 527 10.68 6.72 19.46
C TRP A 527 10.82 7.78 18.37
N PHE A 528 9.92 8.80 18.35
CA PHE A 528 9.95 9.82 17.30
C PHE A 528 10.85 11.01 17.60
N ARG A 529 11.15 11.30 18.84
CA ARG A 529 11.83 12.55 19.22
C ARG A 529 13.09 12.34 20.04
N GLY A 530 13.27 11.15 20.63
CA GLY A 530 14.31 10.91 21.63
C GLY A 530 14.09 11.69 22.93
N LEU A 531 15.05 11.57 23.83
CA LEU A 531 15.19 12.46 24.99
C LEU A 531 16.00 13.68 24.54
N ARG A 532 15.48 14.89 24.71
CA ARG A 532 16.06 16.12 24.10
C ARG A 532 16.62 17.12 25.10
N ARG A 533 16.03 17.17 26.29
CA ARG A 533 16.39 18.18 27.30
C ARG A 533 16.91 17.49 28.55
N PRO A 534 17.95 18.01 29.17
CA PRO A 534 18.35 17.58 30.52
C PRO A 534 17.12 17.57 31.42
N GLY A 535 16.91 16.45 32.11
CA GLY A 535 15.74 16.19 32.94
C GLY A 535 14.64 15.36 32.28
N ASP A 536 14.64 15.20 30.94
CA ASP A 536 13.71 14.28 30.27
C ASP A 536 13.85 12.87 30.85
N LEU A 537 12.72 12.28 31.24
CA LEU A 537 12.63 10.98 31.91
C LEU A 537 11.73 10.04 31.12
N VAL A 538 12.13 8.79 31.01
CA VAL A 538 11.33 7.72 30.47
C VAL A 538 11.48 6.47 31.32
N SER A 539 10.38 5.74 31.51
CA SER A 539 10.42 4.38 32.06
C SER A 539 10.20 3.38 30.94
N ILE A 540 11.11 2.44 30.77
CA ILE A 540 11.00 1.35 29.79
C ILE A 540 11.20 -0.01 30.44
N PRO A 541 10.46 -1.04 30.02
CA PRO A 541 10.69 -2.40 30.49
C PRO A 541 11.92 -3.01 29.78
N LEU A 542 12.96 -3.33 30.53
CA LEU A 542 14.10 -4.10 30.06
C LEU A 542 14.14 -5.43 30.83
N SER A 543 14.18 -6.54 30.09
CA SER A 543 14.14 -7.90 30.70
C SER A 543 12.98 -8.10 31.71
N GLY A 544 11.82 -7.51 31.38
CA GLY A 544 10.59 -7.62 32.19
C GLY A 544 10.55 -6.76 33.47
N LYS A 545 11.56 -5.90 33.68
CA LYS A 545 11.59 -4.97 34.81
C LYS A 545 11.54 -3.53 34.30
N PRO A 546 10.77 -2.62 34.94
CA PRO A 546 10.80 -1.21 34.59
C PRO A 546 12.12 -0.58 35.02
N HIS A 547 12.74 0.17 34.09
CA HIS A 547 13.95 0.95 34.34
C HIS A 547 13.66 2.43 34.05
N GLU A 548 14.09 3.31 34.95
CA GLU A 548 14.01 4.75 34.76
C GLU A 548 15.27 5.27 34.05
N ILE A 549 15.09 5.88 32.89
CA ILE A 549 16.18 6.48 32.12
C ILE A 549 15.94 7.98 32.04
N ARG A 550 16.91 8.74 32.54
CA ARG A 550 16.90 10.22 32.56
C ARG A 550 18.05 10.76 31.74
N LEU A 551 17.75 11.68 30.83
CA LEU A 551 18.78 12.46 30.17
C LEU A 551 19.35 13.49 31.14
N VAL A 552 20.63 13.37 31.45
CA VAL A 552 21.32 14.26 32.38
C VAL A 552 21.96 15.43 31.63
N SER A 553 22.73 15.15 30.57
CA SER A 553 23.35 16.19 29.76
C SER A 553 23.69 15.68 28.35
N ILE A 554 23.83 16.63 27.40
CA ILE A 554 24.42 16.41 26.10
C ILE A 554 25.57 17.42 25.98
N GLY A 555 26.81 16.94 26.00
CA GLY A 555 28.01 17.72 25.86
C GLY A 555 28.65 17.59 24.48
N GLU A 556 29.36 18.62 24.04
CA GLU A 556 30.20 18.58 22.83
C GLU A 556 31.51 17.86 23.15
N GLY A 557 31.89 16.92 22.29
CA GLY A 557 33.16 16.20 22.33
C GLY A 557 34.09 16.62 21.20
N VAL A 558 35.29 16.09 21.19
CA VAL A 558 36.29 16.34 20.15
C VAL A 558 35.96 15.55 18.87
N GLY A 559 36.13 16.15 17.70
CA GLY A 559 36.02 15.46 16.42
C GLY A 559 34.57 15.14 15.98
N GLY A 560 33.57 15.92 16.41
CA GLY A 560 32.15 15.72 16.04
C GLY A 560 31.45 14.63 16.84
N VAL A 561 32.06 14.14 17.91
CA VAL A 561 31.45 13.25 18.89
C VAL A 561 30.69 14.04 19.91
N LYS A 562 29.44 13.66 20.24
CA LYS A 562 28.71 14.20 21.39
C LYS A 562 28.71 13.20 22.54
N HIS A 563 28.88 13.66 23.75
CA HIS A 563 28.76 12.86 24.95
C HIS A 563 27.34 13.00 25.51
N VAL A 564 26.56 11.93 25.43
CA VAL A 564 25.22 11.85 26.02
C VAL A 564 25.34 11.17 27.37
N VAL A 565 24.98 11.87 28.45
CA VAL A 565 24.98 11.33 29.80
C VAL A 565 23.54 10.94 30.17
N LEU A 566 23.34 9.65 30.43
CA LEU A 566 22.08 9.11 30.90
C LEU A 566 22.23 8.59 32.34
N SER A 567 21.23 8.85 33.17
CA SER A 567 21.07 8.12 34.44
C SER A 567 20.08 6.97 34.21
N VAL A 568 20.52 5.75 34.44
CA VAL A 568 19.66 4.55 34.43
C VAL A 568 19.55 4.05 35.85
N ASP A 569 18.36 4.11 36.44
CA ASP A 569 18.09 3.74 37.85
C ASP A 569 19.08 4.42 38.82
N ASN A 570 19.35 5.70 38.60
CA ASN A 570 20.30 6.54 39.31
C ASN A 570 21.80 6.18 39.11
N ILE A 571 22.14 5.28 38.20
CA ILE A 571 23.53 5.01 37.77
C ILE A 571 23.84 5.81 36.52
N MET A 572 24.95 6.57 36.55
CA MET A 572 25.36 7.40 35.42
C MET A 572 26.08 6.59 34.34
N HIS A 573 25.66 6.78 33.12
CA HIS A 573 26.27 6.21 31.92
C HIS A 573 26.61 7.31 30.93
N VAL A 574 27.83 7.26 30.36
CA VAL A 574 28.26 8.22 29.33
C VAL A 574 28.39 7.49 28.01
N PHE A 575 27.65 7.95 27.01
CA PHE A 575 27.66 7.39 25.67
C PHE A 575 28.30 8.38 24.69
N PRO A 576 29.43 8.05 24.07
CA PRO A 576 29.92 8.81 22.93
C PRO A 576 29.02 8.53 21.72
N VAL A 577 28.44 9.57 21.16
CA VAL A 577 27.57 9.50 19.96
C VAL A 577 28.25 10.24 18.84
N GLU A 578 28.69 9.50 17.83
CA GLU A 578 29.19 10.07 16.59
C GLU A 578 28.02 10.59 15.76
N LEU A 579 28.07 11.86 15.37
CA LEU A 579 27.10 12.40 14.43
C LEU A 579 27.37 11.78 13.05
N PRO A 580 26.33 11.27 12.34
CA PRO A 580 26.51 10.80 10.98
C PRO A 580 27.20 11.87 10.15
N GLU A 581 28.20 11.51 9.38
CA GLU A 581 28.93 12.43 8.47
C GLU A 581 28.00 13.24 7.56
N ALA A 582 26.82 12.70 7.25
CA ALA A 582 25.74 13.39 6.54
C ALA A 582 25.17 14.62 7.29
N ALA A 583 25.33 14.71 8.61
CA ALA A 583 24.94 15.89 9.40
C ALA A 583 26.04 16.97 9.41
N LEU A 584 27.29 16.59 9.15
CA LEU A 584 28.45 17.47 9.17
C LEU A 584 28.86 17.98 7.78
N ALA A 585 28.44 17.35 6.70
CA ALA A 585 28.70 17.78 5.34
C ALA A 585 27.43 17.72 4.50
N ARG A 586 26.78 18.84 4.31
CA ARG A 586 26.13 19.09 3.02
C ARG A 586 27.24 19.15 2.00
N LYS A 587 27.72 17.99 1.49
CA LYS A 587 28.54 17.92 0.29
C LYS A 587 27.75 18.63 -0.80
N ALA A 588 28.32 19.66 -1.40
CA ALA A 588 27.75 20.28 -2.59
C ALA A 588 27.51 19.17 -3.61
N VAL A 589 26.25 18.90 -3.92
CA VAL A 589 25.85 17.85 -4.87
C VAL A 589 26.44 18.22 -6.23
N ARG A 590 27.38 17.41 -6.74
CA ARG A 590 27.94 17.59 -8.10
C ARG A 590 26.80 17.41 -9.11
N LYS A 591 26.51 18.44 -9.90
CA LYS A 591 25.54 18.33 -10.99
C LYS A 591 26.25 17.88 -12.27
N ALA A 592 25.54 17.10 -13.08
CA ALA A 592 26.02 16.70 -14.40
C ALA A 592 26.08 17.93 -15.31
N ASP A 593 27.18 18.07 -16.05
CA ASP A 593 27.27 19.04 -17.15
C ASP A 593 26.88 18.36 -18.46
N TYR A 594 25.66 18.60 -18.92
CA TYR A 594 25.14 18.00 -20.14
C TYR A 594 25.87 18.49 -21.42
N ALA A 595 26.75 19.50 -21.33
CA ALA A 595 27.65 19.86 -22.42
C ALA A 595 28.82 18.84 -22.53
N VAL A 596 29.13 18.12 -21.46
CA VAL A 596 30.11 17.05 -21.43
C VAL A 596 29.46 15.73 -21.85
N LYS A 597 29.80 15.23 -23.04
CA LYS A 597 29.13 14.05 -23.66
C LYS A 597 29.12 12.77 -22.81
N GLY A 598 29.98 12.67 -21.80
CA GLY A 598 30.13 11.49 -20.94
C GLY A 598 29.48 11.60 -19.56
N ASP A 599 29.00 12.77 -19.18
CA ASP A 599 28.33 12.94 -17.88
C ASP A 599 26.94 12.32 -17.90
N ILE A 600 26.65 11.50 -16.89
CA ILE A 600 25.33 10.90 -16.68
C ILE A 600 24.69 11.56 -15.48
N GLY A 601 23.67 12.39 -15.72
CA GLY A 601 22.86 12.99 -14.67
C GLY A 601 21.65 12.13 -14.31
N ALA A 602 21.18 12.26 -13.08
CA ALA A 602 19.95 11.63 -12.64
C ALA A 602 18.76 12.24 -13.42
N PRO A 603 17.99 11.42 -14.14
CA PRO A 603 16.83 11.92 -14.88
C PRO A 603 15.66 12.29 -13.98
N VAL A 604 15.70 11.89 -12.71
CA VAL A 604 14.62 12.04 -11.74
C VAL A 604 15.18 11.93 -10.33
N THR A 605 14.59 12.63 -9.38
CA THR A 605 14.88 12.48 -7.95
C THR A 605 14.41 11.12 -7.43
N GLY A 606 15.27 10.37 -6.74
CA GLY A 606 14.96 9.03 -6.25
C GLY A 606 16.11 8.40 -5.47
N THR A 607 16.10 7.08 -5.35
CA THR A 607 17.17 6.32 -4.68
C THR A 607 17.86 5.39 -5.68
N ILE A 608 19.18 5.33 -5.67
CA ILE A 608 19.93 4.39 -6.50
C ILE A 608 19.61 2.97 -6.07
N TRP A 609 18.85 2.27 -6.89
CA TRP A 609 18.46 0.89 -6.63
C TRP A 609 19.55 -0.11 -6.97
N ARG A 610 20.21 0.10 -8.12
CA ARG A 610 21.23 -0.79 -8.63
C ARG A 610 22.21 -0.03 -9.53
N ILE A 611 23.48 -0.43 -9.50
CA ILE A 611 24.50 0.03 -10.44
C ILE A 611 24.80 -1.13 -11.39
N GLY A 612 24.38 -0.99 -12.66
CA GLY A 612 24.39 -2.03 -13.68
C GLY A 612 23.00 -2.57 -14.03
N THR A 613 22.95 -3.68 -14.74
CA THR A 613 21.73 -4.40 -15.13
C THR A 613 21.38 -5.51 -14.14
N LYS A 614 20.26 -6.21 -14.37
CA LYS A 614 19.89 -7.40 -13.56
C LYS A 614 20.94 -8.51 -13.64
N ASP A 615 21.64 -8.60 -14.77
CA ASP A 615 22.56 -9.69 -15.07
C ASP A 615 24.04 -9.28 -14.91
N ARG A 616 24.34 -7.99 -14.78
CA ARG A 616 25.71 -7.48 -14.74
C ARG A 616 25.81 -6.26 -13.83
N LEU A 617 26.57 -6.39 -12.73
CA LEU A 617 27.00 -5.24 -11.93
C LEU A 617 28.11 -4.48 -12.64
N LEU A 618 28.04 -3.14 -12.63
CA LEU A 618 29.01 -2.27 -13.26
C LEU A 618 29.89 -1.56 -12.22
N LYS A 619 31.17 -1.36 -12.59
CA LYS A 619 32.16 -0.64 -11.78
C LYS A 619 33.01 0.26 -12.67
N ALA A 620 33.74 1.17 -12.07
CA ALA A 620 34.73 1.96 -12.80
C ALA A 620 35.73 1.04 -13.53
N GLY A 621 36.02 1.35 -14.78
CA GLY A 621 36.84 0.53 -15.71
C GLY A 621 36.00 -0.37 -16.63
N ASP A 622 34.72 -0.59 -16.37
CA ASP A 622 33.86 -1.39 -17.25
C ASP A 622 33.45 -0.61 -18.51
N ARG A 623 33.36 -1.36 -19.63
CA ARG A 623 32.95 -0.81 -20.92
C ARG A 623 31.42 -0.90 -21.07
N VAL A 624 30.81 0.19 -21.58
CA VAL A 624 29.38 0.29 -21.84
C VAL A 624 29.12 0.78 -23.25
N LYS A 625 27.99 0.36 -23.85
CA LYS A 625 27.53 0.83 -25.16
C LYS A 625 26.62 2.04 -24.98
N ARG A 626 26.47 2.84 -26.04
CA ARG A 626 25.45 3.88 -26.07
C ARG A 626 24.06 3.26 -25.91
N GLY A 627 23.26 3.79 -24.97
CA GLY A 627 21.93 3.29 -24.64
C GLY A 627 21.90 2.11 -23.68
N GLU A 628 23.06 1.57 -23.28
CA GLU A 628 23.15 0.52 -22.26
C GLU A 628 22.75 1.06 -20.88
N GLU A 629 22.02 0.27 -20.11
CA GLU A 629 21.63 0.62 -18.74
C GLU A 629 22.87 0.60 -17.83
N VAL A 630 23.18 1.75 -17.24
CA VAL A 630 24.33 1.93 -16.34
C VAL A 630 23.91 1.79 -14.88
N MET A 631 22.74 2.24 -14.54
CA MET A 631 22.17 2.11 -13.20
C MET A 631 20.67 2.27 -13.22
N ASN A 632 20.05 2.03 -12.08
CA ASN A 632 18.61 2.10 -11.91
C ASN A 632 18.27 2.96 -10.70
N ILE A 633 17.35 3.91 -10.86
CA ILE A 633 16.84 4.78 -9.79
C ILE A 633 15.44 4.31 -9.43
N GLU A 634 15.25 3.95 -8.16
CA GLU A 634 13.93 3.70 -7.61
C GLU A 634 13.25 5.02 -7.29
N VAL A 635 12.12 5.24 -7.94
CA VAL A 635 11.20 6.33 -7.65
C VAL A 635 9.86 5.71 -7.35
N MET A 636 9.33 5.91 -6.15
CA MET A 636 8.00 5.43 -5.79
C MET A 636 7.78 3.92 -6.03
N LYS A 637 8.82 3.11 -5.81
CA LYS A 637 8.82 1.66 -6.06
C LYS A 637 8.81 1.27 -7.55
N THR A 638 9.05 2.23 -8.42
CA THR A 638 9.25 2.02 -9.85
C THR A 638 10.72 2.16 -10.19
N GLU A 639 11.28 1.18 -10.89
CA GLU A 639 12.64 1.20 -11.37
C GLU A 639 12.75 2.06 -12.63
N ASN A 640 13.62 3.08 -12.60
CA ASN A 640 13.92 3.95 -13.74
C ASN A 640 15.34 3.70 -14.21
N ALA A 641 15.47 3.11 -15.40
CA ALA A 641 16.76 2.80 -15.99
C ALA A 641 17.49 4.07 -16.46
N VAL A 642 18.68 4.28 -15.96
CA VAL A 642 19.59 5.35 -16.41
C VAL A 642 20.57 4.76 -17.43
N LYS A 643 20.56 5.33 -18.65
CA LYS A 643 21.30 4.79 -19.79
C LYS A 643 22.51 5.65 -20.13
N SER A 644 23.57 5.00 -20.61
CA SER A 644 24.75 5.71 -21.12
C SER A 644 24.43 6.53 -22.37
N PRO A 645 24.79 7.83 -22.42
CA PRO A 645 24.61 8.66 -23.61
C PRO A 645 25.58 8.35 -24.75
N ILE A 646 26.71 7.73 -24.42
CA ILE A 646 27.79 7.38 -25.39
C ILE A 646 28.29 5.96 -25.16
N ALA A 647 29.01 5.39 -26.12
CA ALA A 647 29.83 4.22 -25.91
C ALA A 647 31.18 4.63 -25.32
N GLY A 648 31.72 3.84 -24.37
CA GLY A 648 32.98 4.17 -23.73
C GLY A 648 33.27 3.35 -22.48
N VAL A 649 34.19 3.81 -21.65
CA VAL A 649 34.60 3.18 -20.40
C VAL A 649 34.11 4.02 -19.22
N ILE A 650 33.51 3.40 -18.20
CA ILE A 650 33.08 4.10 -16.96
C ILE A 650 34.36 4.60 -16.24
N LYS A 651 34.57 5.90 -16.26
CA LYS A 651 35.68 6.55 -15.58
C LYS A 651 35.44 6.66 -14.08
N GLU A 652 34.25 7.04 -13.68
CA GLU A 652 33.88 7.26 -12.29
C GLU A 652 32.39 6.92 -12.07
N ILE A 653 32.06 6.30 -10.95
CA ILE A 653 30.70 6.18 -10.43
C ILE A 653 30.63 7.08 -9.19
N CYS A 654 29.80 8.10 -9.25
CA CYS A 654 29.75 9.19 -8.26
C CYS A 654 28.76 8.91 -7.12
N VAL A 655 28.03 7.80 -7.18
CA VAL A 655 26.96 7.45 -6.24
C VAL A 655 27.07 5.99 -5.78
N LYS A 656 26.39 5.65 -4.69
CA LYS A 656 26.36 4.28 -4.15
C LYS A 656 24.92 3.74 -4.20
N VAL A 657 24.78 2.43 -4.22
CA VAL A 657 23.48 1.77 -4.06
C VAL A 657 22.87 2.22 -2.73
N ASN A 658 21.57 2.53 -2.74
CA ASN A 658 20.79 3.10 -1.65
C ASN A 658 21.05 4.58 -1.32
N GLU A 659 21.82 5.28 -2.14
CA GLU A 659 22.00 6.73 -2.02
C GLU A 659 20.80 7.44 -2.64
N GLY A 660 20.26 8.45 -1.92
CA GLY A 660 19.26 9.37 -2.46
C GLY A 660 19.93 10.34 -3.43
N VAL A 661 19.35 10.53 -4.59
CA VAL A 661 19.86 11.43 -5.63
C VAL A 661 18.78 12.43 -6.05
N GLU A 662 19.23 13.64 -6.40
CA GLU A 662 18.36 14.70 -6.94
C GLU A 662 18.44 14.72 -8.47
N GLU A 663 17.37 15.16 -9.14
CA GLU A 663 17.36 15.36 -10.60
C GLU A 663 18.52 16.27 -11.01
N GLY A 664 19.26 15.83 -12.04
CA GLY A 664 20.45 16.52 -12.52
C GLY A 664 21.73 16.24 -11.72
N GLN A 665 21.69 15.48 -10.62
CA GLN A 665 22.91 15.06 -9.89
C GLN A 665 23.78 14.17 -10.77
N LEU A 666 25.10 14.40 -10.76
CA LEU A 666 26.05 13.57 -11.51
C LEU A 666 26.11 12.16 -10.89
N LEU A 667 25.79 11.16 -11.69
CA LEU A 667 25.75 9.76 -11.29
C LEU A 667 26.99 8.98 -11.70
N ALA A 668 27.46 9.20 -12.92
CA ALA A 668 28.65 8.55 -13.44
C ALA A 668 29.25 9.39 -14.58
N VAL A 669 30.52 9.15 -14.88
CA VAL A 669 31.25 9.75 -16.00
C VAL A 669 31.76 8.65 -16.92
N ILE A 670 31.43 8.74 -18.21
CA ILE A 670 31.89 7.83 -19.27
C ILE A 670 32.99 8.52 -20.09
N ALA A 671 34.15 7.91 -20.20
CA ALA A 671 35.17 8.33 -21.14
C ALA A 671 34.82 7.75 -22.53
N PRO A 672 34.77 8.54 -23.60
CA PRO A 672 34.50 8.04 -24.94
C PRO A 672 35.61 7.10 -25.43
N ASP A 673 35.27 6.17 -26.33
CA ASP A 673 36.23 5.30 -26.99
C ASP A 673 37.16 6.13 -27.85
N GLY A 674 38.43 6.23 -27.51
CA GLY A 674 39.43 6.92 -28.31
C GLY A 674 40.20 8.09 -27.65
N GLU A 675 39.98 8.32 -26.34
CA GLU A 675 40.86 9.18 -25.52
C GLU A 675 41.74 8.38 -24.60
#